data_89dba03dfe70fd7f1b00ea3681402033
#
_entry.id   89dba03dfe70fd7f1b00ea3681402033
#
_cell.length_a   1.000
_cell.length_b   1.000
_cell.length_c   1.000
_cell.angle_alpha   90.00
_cell.angle_beta   90.00
_cell.angle_gamma   90.00
#
_symmetry.space_group_name_H-M   'P 1'
#
loop_
_entity.id
_entity.type
_entity.pdbx_description
1 polymer ?
#
loop_
_entity_poly.entity_id
_entity_poly.type
_entity_poly.pdbx_seq_one_letter_code
_entity_poly.pdbx_strand_id
1 'polypeptide(L)'
;MNNRLSFAIITAVALITVMLGVGAISLAPSAPAQQPPGEALDSTLRLMLADHGITPLDPGPTPDPAKVELGKALYFDKLLSGNRDISCATCHLPLHGTGDGLPLSIGTGGFGEAPDRMRGAMRMLIARNAPDVFNRGSPEWHSMFWDGRVVGNYNDGFTHPHEFTQALPTGLDSVLAAQAMFPVTARAEMRGDPKDVDVFGQVNELAATGEKDLATVWQRLTDRLQAVPEYRELFAQAYPDVPADEIGFQHAANAIAAFEIDAFTLLDSPWDRFLAGDDSALSTDAQHGALLFYGDAGCARCHSGNLLTDQEFHNAAVPQLGPGKGRQNPYIDLGRARETGNPDDRFAFRTPPLRNVALTGPWMHNGAFATLEDAVRHMADPLQSFASFDYDLSPVEVQAETRRNPAIDAEITQRLDPLFAAPVGLSDGQVAQILAFLDALTDPRAATLEEIVPASVPSGLPVGDNAQQSTAFAHVSDQAGITARHTEGYQVTGQAWADVDGDGWLDLYVTNSIGPNTLYHNNGDGTFSVSPLNQQVALPDHYSGGASFADYDNDGWPDLLVLGRENDVLLHNDQGGGFSDVTAAAGVSDSFASKTASWADYDNDGWLDLYVANWGCVPRCARTAGVSGEPDRLYHNNGDGTFSDVTDLLDGQTYGGGFVARWLDFDNDGDQDIYLVNDEFILPPGNKLFRNDGPGCAGGWCFTEVSAEQGADTRVMGMGIAADDWNGDGWLDLFFTNAGRAVMLQKQGSGPFENVAAEAGVAMDARTVAWGATSLDYDNDGLRDLYVATMRDGVSAFNPLFRNQGDGTFADIGRASGADDPGPSVGVAAADYDNDGWVDLVVGNYDRGYHLFHNQAAELSGNNWLALKLVGGGPVNRDAVGTRVTVTASDGRVQMQDVHNGSSVGSGESLTLNFGLGESRPQTVTVDWPDGTQQTFFRLSSDRAYEITYNGGVRPTSPGGGFMQNILDRLGF
;
A
#
# COMPACT_ATOMS: atom_id res chain seq x y z
N MET A 1 40.28 -35.02 21.65
CA MET A 1 40.86 -35.18 22.98
C MET A 1 40.30 -34.07 23.80
N ASN A 2 39.28 -34.40 24.48
CA ASN A 2 39.07 -34.50 25.92
C ASN A 2 39.19 -33.17 26.65
N ASN A 3 38.36 -32.74 27.47
CA ASN A 3 37.12 -33.15 28.18
C ASN A 3 36.67 -31.88 28.91
N ARG A 4 35.42 -31.52 28.84
CA ARG A 4 34.35 -31.87 29.80
C ARG A 4 34.42 -31.23 31.17
N LEU A 5 33.40 -30.54 31.49
CA LEU A 5 32.40 -30.67 32.59
C LEU A 5 32.75 -29.80 33.81
N SER A 6 31.93 -29.14 34.42
CA SER A 6 30.50 -29.10 34.73
C SER A 6 30.31 -28.63 36.16
N PHE A 7 29.26 -27.90 36.43
CA PHE A 7 28.41 -27.84 37.63
C PHE A 7 29.04 -27.33 38.94
N ALA A 8 28.54 -26.42 39.60
CA ALA A 8 27.19 -26.06 40.13
C ALA A 8 27.27 -25.90 41.65
N ILE A 9 26.65 -24.91 42.17
CA ILE A 9 25.69 -24.91 43.31
C ILE A 9 26.22 -24.62 44.72
N ILE A 10 25.72 -23.55 45.29
CA ILE A 10 24.98 -23.36 46.54
C ILE A 10 25.73 -23.14 47.87
N THR A 11 25.32 -22.07 48.53
CA THR A 11 24.83 -21.82 49.87
C THR A 11 25.83 -21.48 50.97
N ALA A 12 25.78 -20.29 51.42
CA ALA A 12 25.22 -19.75 52.70
C ALA A 12 25.98 -20.11 54.02
N VAL A 13 25.94 -19.08 54.88
CA VAL A 13 25.82 -19.11 56.34
C VAL A 13 27.06 -18.76 57.18
N ALA A 14 27.01 -17.54 57.65
CA ALA A 14 27.00 -17.04 59.04
C ALA A 14 28.20 -17.16 59.96
N LEU A 15 28.50 -16.01 60.52
CA LEU A 15 28.90 -15.67 61.90
C LEU A 15 30.14 -16.34 62.51
N ILE A 16 31.08 -15.52 63.00
CA ILE A 16 31.29 -15.29 64.44
C ILE A 16 32.34 -14.19 64.66
N THR A 17 31.98 -13.31 65.53
CA THR A 17 32.66 -12.22 66.22
C THR A 17 33.91 -12.62 66.96
N VAL A 18 34.96 -11.79 66.92
CA VAL A 18 35.79 -11.54 68.12
C VAL A 18 36.35 -10.13 68.13
N MET A 19 36.08 -9.40 69.18
CA MET A 19 36.64 -8.11 69.57
C MET A 19 38.13 -8.15 69.82
N LEU A 20 38.82 -7.07 69.50
CA LEU A 20 39.78 -6.39 70.37
C LEU A 20 39.92 -4.92 69.92
N GLY A 21 39.62 -4.03 70.81
CA GLY A 21 39.59 -2.62 70.62
C GLY A 21 40.94 -1.93 70.69
N VAL A 22 41.07 -0.85 69.98
CA VAL A 22 41.93 0.30 70.41
C VAL A 22 41.33 1.59 69.83
N GLY A 23 41.06 2.54 70.67
CA GLY A 23 41.11 4.00 70.42
C GLY A 23 40.14 4.62 69.43
N ALA A 24 38.96 4.97 69.88
CA ALA A 24 38.05 5.87 69.16
C ALA A 24 38.60 7.31 69.20
N ILE A 25 39.01 7.81 67.99
CA ILE A 25 38.90 9.27 67.75
C ILE A 25 37.54 9.46 67.02
N SER A 26 36.61 10.01 67.74
CA SER A 26 35.29 10.36 67.24
C SER A 26 35.45 11.49 66.22
N LEU A 27 35.42 11.15 64.93
CA LEU A 27 35.04 12.09 63.92
C LEU A 27 33.53 11.97 63.75
N ALA A 28 32.80 12.99 64.24
CA ALA A 28 31.40 13.14 63.94
C ALA A 28 31.18 13.08 62.42
N PRO A 29 30.17 12.37 61.90
CA PRO A 29 29.80 12.53 60.51
C PRO A 29 29.49 14.01 60.30
N SER A 30 30.24 14.65 59.40
CA SER A 30 29.83 15.92 58.87
C SER A 30 28.41 15.79 58.33
N ALA A 31 27.49 16.52 58.87
CA ALA A 31 26.16 16.72 58.28
C ALA A 31 26.39 17.04 56.81
N PRO A 32 25.56 16.50 55.89
CA PRO A 32 25.58 16.95 54.51
C PRO A 32 25.48 18.47 54.58
N ALA A 33 26.39 19.18 53.91
CA ALA A 33 26.36 20.59 53.76
C ALA A 33 24.91 20.94 53.35
N GLN A 34 24.19 21.65 54.22
CA GLN A 34 22.96 22.30 53.80
C GLN A 34 23.39 23.25 52.72
N GLN A 35 22.90 22.96 51.48
CA GLN A 35 22.89 23.94 50.43
C GLN A 35 22.32 25.27 51.02
N PRO A 36 22.88 26.43 50.70
CA PRO A 36 22.30 27.66 51.07
C PRO A 36 20.81 27.65 50.65
N PRO A 37 19.93 28.33 51.40
CA PRO A 37 18.48 28.38 51.10
C PRO A 37 18.40 28.79 49.64
N GLY A 38 17.87 27.88 48.83
CA GLY A 38 17.97 27.95 47.36
C GLY A 38 17.31 29.24 46.85
N GLU A 39 18.02 29.94 46.02
CA GLU A 39 17.37 30.67 44.94
C GLU A 39 16.49 29.65 44.25
N ALA A 40 15.17 29.92 44.09
CA ALA A 40 14.28 28.98 43.48
C ALA A 40 14.83 28.64 42.05
N LEU A 41 14.72 27.40 41.65
CA LEU A 41 15.27 26.87 40.38
C LEU A 41 14.85 27.73 39.18
N ASP A 42 13.58 28.14 39.18
CA ASP A 42 12.98 29.10 38.26
C ASP A 42 13.69 30.45 38.21
N SER A 43 14.12 31.01 39.36
CA SER A 43 14.88 32.26 39.40
C SER A 43 16.26 32.12 38.75
N THR A 44 16.93 31.02 38.99
CA THR A 44 18.22 30.71 38.33
C THR A 44 18.05 30.57 36.82
N LEU A 45 17.02 29.84 36.37
CA LEU A 45 16.74 29.69 34.94
C LEU A 45 16.41 31.05 34.30
N ARG A 46 15.60 31.88 34.93
CA ARG A 46 15.25 33.23 34.42
C ARG A 46 16.49 34.14 34.28
N LEU A 47 17.43 34.07 35.20
CA LEU A 47 18.69 34.81 35.08
C LEU A 47 19.52 34.30 33.87
N MET A 48 19.65 33.02 33.71
CA MET A 48 20.35 32.42 32.57
C MET A 48 19.67 32.80 31.23
N LEU A 49 18.36 32.77 31.16
CA LEU A 49 17.62 33.16 29.96
C LEU A 49 17.79 34.64 29.63
N ALA A 50 17.83 35.52 30.65
CA ALA A 50 18.11 36.92 30.45
C ALA A 50 19.53 37.15 29.89
N ASP A 51 20.54 36.42 30.39
CA ASP A 51 21.91 36.46 29.86
C ASP A 51 22.00 36.02 28.42
N HIS A 52 21.15 35.05 27.97
CA HIS A 52 21.01 34.61 26.60
C HIS A 52 20.06 35.47 25.75
N GLY A 53 19.41 36.48 26.33
CA GLY A 53 18.48 37.37 25.64
C GLY A 53 17.17 36.71 25.20
N ILE A 54 16.78 35.64 25.88
CA ILE A 54 15.55 34.89 25.55
C ILE A 54 14.33 35.64 26.07
N THR A 55 13.38 35.86 25.20
CA THR A 55 12.08 36.51 25.43
C THR A 55 10.96 35.72 24.78
N PRO A 56 9.67 36.00 25.08
CA PRO A 56 8.59 35.44 24.29
C PRO A 56 8.77 35.72 22.79
N LEU A 57 8.47 34.73 21.96
CA LEU A 57 8.62 34.84 20.50
C LEU A 57 7.61 35.86 19.94
N ASP A 58 8.11 36.72 19.03
CA ASP A 58 7.25 37.61 18.24
C ASP A 58 6.57 36.80 17.13
N PRO A 59 5.24 36.63 17.12
CA PRO A 59 4.52 35.92 16.09
C PRO A 59 4.56 36.57 14.71
N GLY A 60 4.94 37.83 14.64
CA GLY A 60 4.82 38.66 13.46
C GLY A 60 3.43 39.27 13.27
N PRO A 61 3.19 39.89 12.11
CA PRO A 61 1.90 40.53 11.83
C PRO A 61 0.81 39.48 11.58
N THR A 62 -0.41 39.78 12.03
CA THR A 62 -1.59 38.96 11.73
C THR A 62 -1.86 39.01 10.22
N PRO A 63 -1.96 37.87 9.55
CA PRO A 63 -2.25 37.82 8.13
C PRO A 63 -3.66 38.33 7.74
N ASP A 64 -3.81 38.75 6.49
CA ASP A 64 -5.14 39.09 5.94
C ASP A 64 -6.01 37.83 5.86
N PRO A 65 -7.24 37.83 6.46
CA PRO A 65 -8.10 36.65 6.44
C PRO A 65 -8.48 36.13 5.05
N ALA A 66 -8.60 37.01 4.04
CA ALA A 66 -8.89 36.56 2.68
C ALA A 66 -7.68 35.88 2.03
N LYS A 67 -6.45 36.30 2.37
CA LYS A 67 -5.24 35.57 1.97
C LYS A 67 -5.11 34.23 2.71
N VAL A 68 -5.51 34.15 3.98
CA VAL A 68 -5.53 32.89 4.76
C VAL A 68 -6.46 31.88 4.12
N GLU A 69 -7.67 32.29 3.75
CA GLU A 69 -8.65 31.40 3.13
C GLU A 69 -8.16 30.89 1.77
N LEU A 70 -7.66 31.77 0.91
CA LEU A 70 -7.02 31.36 -0.35
C LEU A 70 -5.83 30.44 -0.11
N GLY A 71 -4.98 30.77 0.87
CA GLY A 71 -3.80 29.98 1.22
C GLY A 71 -4.14 28.59 1.73
N LYS A 72 -5.18 28.47 2.56
CA LYS A 72 -5.71 27.20 3.03
C LYS A 72 -6.13 26.31 1.85
N ALA A 73 -6.93 26.86 0.94
CA ALA A 73 -7.34 26.14 -0.25
C ALA A 73 -6.12 25.64 -1.07
N LEU A 74 -5.12 26.49 -1.29
CA LEU A 74 -3.92 26.15 -2.07
C LEU A 74 -3.02 25.13 -1.38
N TYR A 75 -2.87 25.19 -0.06
CA TYR A 75 -2.00 24.32 0.71
C TYR A 75 -2.44 22.86 0.65
N PHE A 76 -3.76 22.61 0.59
CA PHE A 76 -4.34 21.28 0.53
C PHE A 76 -4.68 20.82 -0.90
N ASP A 77 -4.62 21.70 -1.92
CA ASP A 77 -5.02 21.36 -3.27
C ASP A 77 -3.90 20.72 -4.09
N LYS A 78 -4.12 19.52 -4.58
CA LYS A 78 -3.20 18.77 -5.45
C LYS A 78 -3.03 19.40 -6.83
N LEU A 79 -3.85 20.39 -7.22
CA LEU A 79 -3.75 21.13 -8.48
C LEU A 79 -2.38 21.79 -8.69
N LEU A 80 -1.65 22.05 -7.57
CA LEU A 80 -0.30 22.64 -7.60
C LEU A 80 0.80 21.66 -7.99
N SER A 81 0.56 20.35 -7.96
CA SER A 81 1.55 19.37 -8.43
C SER A 81 1.38 19.06 -9.93
N GLY A 82 2.46 18.62 -10.56
CA GLY A 82 2.46 18.34 -12.00
C GLY A 82 1.52 17.20 -12.36
N ASN A 83 1.53 16.11 -11.59
CA ASN A 83 0.65 14.97 -11.77
C ASN A 83 -0.71 15.16 -11.09
N ARG A 84 -0.93 16.25 -10.36
CA ARG A 84 -2.16 16.52 -9.56
C ARG A 84 -2.44 15.45 -8.52
N ASP A 85 -1.40 14.84 -7.99
CA ASP A 85 -1.44 13.71 -7.07
C ASP A 85 -0.99 14.07 -5.64
N ILE A 86 -0.31 15.20 -5.43
CA ILE A 86 0.12 15.68 -4.11
C ILE A 86 -0.11 17.18 -3.92
N SER A 87 -0.22 17.59 -2.66
CA SER A 87 -0.30 18.99 -2.21
C SER A 87 0.85 19.31 -1.24
N CYS A 88 0.92 20.54 -0.71
CA CYS A 88 1.86 20.88 0.37
C CYS A 88 1.59 20.03 1.61
N ALA A 89 0.32 19.79 1.93
CA ALA A 89 -0.11 18.97 3.06
C ALA A 89 0.33 17.50 2.95
N THR A 90 0.68 16.98 1.78
CA THR A 90 1.17 15.60 1.63
C THR A 90 2.49 15.35 2.35
N CYS A 91 3.43 16.34 2.34
CA CYS A 91 4.71 16.24 3.03
C CYS A 91 4.75 17.06 4.33
N HIS A 92 3.83 18.02 4.47
CA HIS A 92 3.69 18.86 5.66
C HIS A 92 2.33 18.61 6.29
N LEU A 93 2.10 17.35 6.72
CA LEU A 93 0.81 16.88 7.23
C LEU A 93 0.55 17.44 8.63
N PRO A 94 -0.57 18.16 8.85
CA PRO A 94 -0.88 18.73 10.17
C PRO A 94 -0.89 17.71 11.31
N LEU A 95 -1.38 16.49 11.04
CA LEU A 95 -1.49 15.41 12.01
C LEU A 95 -0.15 14.77 12.42
N HIS A 96 0.94 15.03 11.68
CA HIS A 96 2.28 14.50 11.95
C HIS A 96 3.31 15.60 12.26
N GLY A 97 2.93 16.54 13.13
CA GLY A 97 3.83 17.63 13.52
C GLY A 97 4.27 18.51 12.34
N THR A 98 3.42 18.63 11.31
CA THR A 98 3.67 19.32 10.03
C THR A 98 4.88 18.81 9.25
N GLY A 99 5.26 17.56 9.47
CA GLY A 99 6.13 16.73 8.63
C GLY A 99 5.36 15.58 8.01
N ASP A 100 6.04 14.57 7.47
CA ASP A 100 5.43 13.35 6.94
C ASP A 100 5.82 12.08 7.72
N GLY A 101 6.59 12.21 8.79
CA GLY A 101 7.06 11.08 9.58
C GLY A 101 8.07 10.16 8.87
N LEU A 102 8.44 10.47 7.62
CA LEU A 102 9.39 9.70 6.83
C LEU A 102 10.81 10.25 6.96
N PRO A 103 11.85 9.41 7.00
CA PRO A 103 13.24 9.89 6.95
C PRO A 103 13.50 10.74 5.71
N LEU A 104 13.02 10.29 4.57
CA LEU A 104 13.09 10.97 3.29
C LEU A 104 11.72 10.96 2.64
N SER A 105 11.18 12.12 2.37
CA SER A 105 9.83 12.29 1.84
C SER A 105 9.66 11.68 0.45
N ILE A 106 8.42 11.32 0.15
CA ILE A 106 8.00 10.77 -1.15
C ILE A 106 7.07 11.78 -1.81
N GLY A 107 7.53 12.37 -2.91
CA GLY A 107 6.80 13.38 -3.65
C GLY A 107 5.82 12.83 -4.68
N THR A 108 5.65 13.57 -5.78
CA THR A 108 4.73 13.21 -6.87
C THR A 108 5.03 11.83 -7.47
N GLY A 109 4.00 11.07 -7.76
CA GLY A 109 4.09 9.69 -8.21
C GLY A 109 4.30 8.68 -7.07
N GLY A 110 4.24 9.11 -5.79
CA GLY A 110 4.04 8.25 -4.63
C GLY A 110 2.55 8.06 -4.36
N PHE A 111 2.21 7.14 -3.47
CA PHE A 111 0.83 6.79 -3.11
C PHE A 111 0.70 6.48 -1.62
N GLY A 112 -0.52 6.58 -1.09
CA GLY A 112 -0.82 6.48 0.33
C GLY A 112 -0.45 7.75 1.10
N GLU A 113 -0.87 7.82 2.36
CA GLU A 113 -0.57 8.93 3.26
C GLU A 113 0.66 8.64 4.13
N ALA A 114 1.29 9.71 4.59
CA ALA A 114 2.34 9.65 5.59
C ALA A 114 1.78 9.15 6.96
N PRO A 115 2.53 8.35 7.74
CA PRO A 115 3.91 7.91 7.47
C PRO A 115 4.02 6.67 6.58
N ASP A 116 2.91 6.06 6.17
CA ASP A 116 2.86 4.82 5.39
C ASP A 116 2.91 5.07 3.87
N ARG A 117 3.19 6.33 3.48
CA ARG A 117 3.32 6.72 2.08
C ARG A 117 4.42 5.95 1.39
N MET A 118 4.12 5.36 0.23
CA MET A 118 5.01 4.51 -0.53
C MET A 118 5.46 5.15 -1.83
N ARG A 119 6.64 4.76 -2.25
CA ARG A 119 7.28 5.29 -3.45
C ARG A 119 6.77 4.57 -4.70
N GLY A 120 6.29 5.32 -5.68
CA GLY A 120 5.96 4.76 -6.98
C GLY A 120 7.18 4.25 -7.74
N ALA A 121 6.95 3.31 -8.66
CA ALA A 121 8.00 2.73 -9.49
C ALA A 121 8.80 3.82 -10.22
N MET A 122 10.13 3.71 -10.22
CA MET A 122 11.06 4.66 -10.85
C MET A 122 11.09 6.07 -10.24
N ARG A 123 10.45 6.30 -9.09
CA ARG A 123 10.54 7.59 -8.39
C ARG A 123 11.75 7.60 -7.48
N MET A 124 12.37 8.76 -7.36
CA MET A 124 13.45 8.98 -6.40
C MET A 124 12.85 9.50 -5.09
N LEU A 125 13.40 9.08 -3.95
CA LEU A 125 13.13 9.74 -2.68
C LEU A 125 13.58 11.20 -2.75
N ILE A 126 12.91 12.10 -2.03
CA ILE A 126 13.37 13.45 -1.83
C ILE A 126 14.60 13.38 -0.91
N ALA A 127 15.71 13.96 -1.33
CA ALA A 127 17.02 13.76 -0.69
C ALA A 127 17.10 14.27 0.76
N ARG A 128 16.07 14.89 1.27
CA ARG A 128 16.02 15.45 2.63
C ARG A 128 14.66 15.30 3.26
N ASN A 129 14.67 15.17 4.57
CA ASN A 129 13.47 15.16 5.40
C ASN A 129 12.66 16.45 5.23
N ALA A 130 11.32 16.34 5.23
CA ALA A 130 10.40 17.48 5.24
C ALA A 130 10.52 18.20 6.60
N PRO A 131 10.99 19.46 6.65
CA PRO A 131 11.05 20.19 7.91
C PRO A 131 9.65 20.58 8.36
N ASP A 132 9.45 20.72 9.66
CA ASP A 132 8.25 21.34 10.20
C ASP A 132 8.01 22.75 9.64
N VAL A 133 6.75 23.22 9.69
CA VAL A 133 6.36 24.59 9.30
C VAL A 133 5.91 25.44 10.48
N PHE A 134 6.11 24.99 11.73
CA PHE A 134 5.73 25.73 12.93
C PHE A 134 6.43 27.07 13.05
N ASN A 135 5.68 28.11 13.44
CA ASN A 135 6.17 29.45 13.80
C ASN A 135 7.02 30.14 12.70
N ARG A 136 6.77 29.81 11.41
CA ARG A 136 7.52 30.40 10.28
C ARG A 136 7.14 31.86 9.97
N GLY A 137 6.08 32.39 10.64
CA GLY A 137 5.65 33.77 10.49
C GLY A 137 6.45 34.78 11.28
N SER A 138 7.30 34.35 12.23
CA SER A 138 8.09 35.26 13.04
C SER A 138 9.04 36.10 12.18
N PRO A 139 9.19 37.41 12.41
CA PRO A 139 10.11 38.27 11.69
C PRO A 139 11.58 37.93 11.95
N GLU A 140 11.89 37.05 12.89
CA GLU A 140 13.22 36.53 13.14
C GLU A 140 13.70 35.56 12.04
N TRP A 141 12.77 35.05 11.17
CA TRP A 141 13.18 34.21 10.08
C TRP A 141 13.83 34.99 8.93
N HIS A 142 14.99 34.48 8.48
CA HIS A 142 15.70 35.04 7.33
C HIS A 142 16.33 33.99 6.40
N SER A 143 16.25 32.70 6.74
CA SER A 143 16.83 31.60 5.97
C SER A 143 15.90 30.40 5.92
N MET A 144 15.59 29.88 4.72
CA MET A 144 14.72 28.74 4.48
C MET A 144 15.46 27.61 3.77
N PHE A 145 14.95 26.40 3.90
CA PHE A 145 15.53 25.12 3.51
C PHE A 145 16.75 24.71 4.36
N TRP A 146 17.10 23.44 4.32
CA TRP A 146 18.25 22.86 5.01
C TRP A 146 19.61 23.41 4.51
N ASP A 147 19.65 23.88 3.26
CA ASP A 147 20.85 24.46 2.62
C ASP A 147 20.83 26.00 2.55
N GLY A 148 19.77 26.62 3.06
CA GLY A 148 19.61 28.07 3.04
C GLY A 148 19.61 28.68 1.64
N ARG A 149 19.08 27.96 0.64
CA ARG A 149 19.02 28.43 -0.74
C ARG A 149 18.07 29.62 -0.97
N VAL A 150 17.19 29.90 -0.01
CA VAL A 150 16.35 31.10 0.03
C VAL A 150 16.70 31.87 1.30
N VAL A 151 17.23 33.06 1.13
CA VAL A 151 17.66 33.95 2.22
C VAL A 151 17.23 35.37 1.88
N GLY A 152 16.87 36.14 2.91
CA GLY A 152 16.59 37.58 2.73
C GLY A 152 15.48 38.07 3.64
N ASN A 153 15.15 39.32 3.45
CA ASN A 153 14.07 39.99 4.17
C ASN A 153 13.36 40.98 3.24
N TYR A 154 12.22 41.51 3.70
CA TYR A 154 11.37 42.40 2.92
C TYR A 154 12.10 43.66 2.40
N ASN A 155 13.08 44.19 3.15
CA ASN A 155 13.77 45.45 2.81
C ASN A 155 14.86 45.26 1.76
N ASP A 156 15.59 44.14 1.82
CA ASP A 156 16.77 43.87 1.01
C ASP A 156 16.46 42.92 -0.18
N GLY A 157 15.23 42.37 -0.23
CA GLY A 157 14.82 41.35 -1.19
C GLY A 157 15.23 39.94 -0.82
N PHE A 158 14.89 38.96 -1.67
CA PHE A 158 15.16 37.56 -1.42
C PHE A 158 16.13 36.99 -2.46
N THR A 159 17.06 36.17 -2.01
CA THR A 159 17.92 35.38 -2.89
C THR A 159 17.16 34.10 -3.38
N HIS A 160 17.69 33.48 -4.41
CA HIS A 160 17.19 32.23 -4.95
C HIS A 160 18.35 31.25 -5.16
N PRO A 161 18.09 29.93 -5.35
CA PRO A 161 19.14 28.95 -5.61
C PRO A 161 20.11 29.37 -6.69
N HIS A 162 21.39 29.21 -6.44
CA HIS A 162 22.50 29.62 -7.35
C HIS A 162 22.36 28.98 -8.77
N GLU A 163 21.73 27.85 -8.89
CA GLU A 163 21.55 27.16 -10.17
C GLU A 163 20.52 27.81 -11.10
N PHE A 164 19.70 28.73 -10.60
CA PHE A 164 18.71 29.44 -11.37
C PHE A 164 19.21 30.86 -11.73
N THR A 165 19.05 31.23 -12.99
CA THR A 165 19.50 32.54 -13.48
C THR A 165 18.38 33.59 -13.48
N GLN A 166 17.16 33.19 -13.13
CA GLN A 166 15.96 34.01 -13.18
C GLN A 166 15.65 34.54 -11.79
N ALA A 167 15.45 35.84 -11.67
CA ALA A 167 15.07 36.47 -10.42
C ALA A 167 13.66 36.03 -9.98
N LEU A 168 13.44 36.01 -8.67
CA LEU A 168 12.10 35.84 -8.11
C LEU A 168 11.19 37.02 -8.54
N PRO A 169 9.89 36.78 -8.74
CA PRO A 169 8.93 37.85 -8.96
C PRO A 169 8.97 38.88 -7.82
N THR A 170 8.69 40.12 -8.14
CA THR A 170 8.48 41.18 -7.13
C THR A 170 7.15 41.00 -6.42
N GLY A 171 7.01 41.53 -5.20
CA GLY A 171 5.75 41.48 -4.44
C GLY A 171 5.59 40.26 -3.53
N LEU A 172 6.68 39.54 -3.21
CA LEU A 172 6.68 38.52 -2.17
C LEU A 172 6.70 39.19 -0.80
N ASP A 173 5.81 38.78 0.10
CA ASP A 173 5.56 39.41 1.39
C ASP A 173 6.58 38.99 2.48
N SER A 174 7.20 37.79 2.35
CA SER A 174 8.10 37.21 3.37
C SER A 174 9.09 36.21 2.76
N VAL A 175 10.08 35.80 3.56
CA VAL A 175 11.00 34.70 3.18
C VAL A 175 10.26 33.36 3.08
N LEU A 176 9.18 33.20 3.83
CA LEU A 176 8.27 32.03 3.75
C LEU A 176 7.55 31.98 2.40
N ALA A 177 6.99 33.13 1.95
CA ALA A 177 6.38 33.23 0.62
C ALA A 177 7.40 32.96 -0.51
N ALA A 178 8.63 33.46 -0.34
CA ALA A 178 9.71 33.17 -1.28
C ALA A 178 10.09 31.67 -1.31
N GLN A 179 9.99 30.97 -0.18
CA GLN A 179 10.19 29.52 -0.08
C GLN A 179 9.10 28.78 -0.84
N ALA A 180 7.82 29.16 -0.68
CA ALA A 180 6.66 28.50 -1.29
C ALA A 180 6.69 28.51 -2.85
N MET A 181 7.52 29.36 -3.47
CA MET A 181 7.75 29.38 -4.91
C MET A 181 8.45 28.13 -5.48
N PHE A 182 9.19 27.36 -4.66
CA PHE A 182 10.15 26.34 -5.15
C PHE A 182 9.65 24.89 -5.15
N PRO A 183 8.89 24.36 -4.17
CA PRO A 183 8.47 22.96 -4.16
C PRO A 183 7.78 22.52 -5.47
N VAL A 184 6.91 23.37 -6.00
CA VAL A 184 6.18 23.16 -7.25
C VAL A 184 7.08 23.09 -8.50
N THR A 185 8.35 23.49 -8.38
CA THR A 185 9.33 23.46 -9.47
C THR A 185 10.27 22.27 -9.41
N ALA A 186 10.34 21.59 -8.25
CA ALA A 186 11.25 20.48 -8.00
C ALA A 186 10.62 19.17 -8.51
N ARG A 187 11.38 18.42 -9.36
CA ARG A 187 10.86 17.23 -10.03
C ARG A 187 10.45 16.15 -9.06
N ALA A 188 11.33 15.80 -8.13
CA ALA A 188 11.03 14.75 -7.13
C ALA A 188 10.00 15.19 -6.08
N GLU A 189 9.78 16.51 -5.92
CA GLU A 189 8.78 17.04 -4.99
C GLU A 189 7.41 17.08 -5.67
N MET A 190 7.09 18.13 -6.41
CA MET A 190 5.73 18.38 -6.94
C MET A 190 5.64 18.45 -8.47
N ARG A 191 6.75 18.63 -9.20
CA ARG A 191 6.70 18.90 -10.64
C ARG A 191 6.52 17.66 -11.51
N GLY A 192 7.13 16.52 -11.13
CA GLY A 192 7.13 15.29 -11.92
C GLY A 192 8.23 15.22 -12.98
N ASP A 193 8.37 14.05 -13.61
CA ASP A 193 9.36 13.73 -14.61
C ASP A 193 8.85 13.91 -16.05
N PRO A 194 9.74 14.17 -17.04
CA PRO A 194 9.32 14.25 -18.43
C PRO A 194 8.63 12.97 -18.89
N LYS A 195 7.43 13.12 -19.48
CA LYS A 195 6.49 12.06 -19.91
C LYS A 195 5.52 11.57 -18.83
N ASP A 196 5.56 12.11 -17.63
CA ASP A 196 4.50 11.85 -16.68
C ASP A 196 3.15 12.28 -17.24
N VAL A 197 2.13 11.59 -16.79
CA VAL A 197 0.74 11.98 -16.95
C VAL A 197 0.16 12.34 -15.58
N ASP A 198 -0.86 13.15 -15.57
CA ASP A 198 -1.60 13.49 -14.35
C ASP A 198 -2.63 12.40 -14.00
N VAL A 199 -3.31 12.56 -12.87
CA VAL A 199 -4.36 11.62 -12.40
C VAL A 199 -5.52 11.42 -13.38
N PHE A 200 -5.65 12.24 -14.40
CA PHE A 200 -6.64 12.14 -15.48
C PHE A 200 -6.05 11.53 -16.76
N GLY A 201 -4.84 11.01 -16.73
CA GLY A 201 -4.14 10.50 -17.92
C GLY A 201 -3.65 11.57 -18.90
N GLN A 202 -3.74 12.87 -18.55
CA GLN A 202 -3.27 13.96 -19.41
C GLN A 202 -1.78 14.20 -19.23
N VAL A 203 -1.10 14.59 -20.31
CA VAL A 203 0.35 14.91 -20.24
C VAL A 203 0.61 15.98 -19.19
N ASN A 204 1.54 15.71 -18.27
CA ASN A 204 2.00 16.67 -17.29
C ASN A 204 2.80 17.77 -17.99
N GLU A 205 2.16 18.91 -18.24
CA GLU A 205 2.75 20.04 -18.94
C GLU A 205 3.83 20.76 -18.11
N LEU A 206 3.79 20.64 -16.76
CA LEU A 206 4.85 21.19 -15.89
C LEU A 206 6.14 20.40 -16.07
N ALA A 207 6.04 19.08 -16.10
CA ALA A 207 7.17 18.19 -16.33
C ALA A 207 7.81 18.36 -17.70
N ALA A 208 7.01 18.70 -18.71
CA ALA A 208 7.48 18.97 -20.07
C ALA A 208 8.26 20.30 -20.20
N THR A 209 8.21 21.19 -19.19
CA THR A 209 8.93 22.48 -19.20
C THR A 209 10.42 22.25 -18.99
N GLY A 210 11.26 23.11 -19.61
CA GLY A 210 12.72 23.05 -19.45
C GLY A 210 13.19 23.17 -18.00
N GLU A 211 14.32 22.53 -17.66
CA GLU A 211 14.80 22.39 -16.27
C GLU A 211 14.98 23.73 -15.56
N LYS A 212 15.41 24.75 -16.27
CA LYS A 212 15.71 26.07 -15.70
C LYS A 212 14.62 27.11 -15.95
N ASP A 213 13.56 26.75 -16.62
CA ASP A 213 12.48 27.66 -17.00
C ASP A 213 11.38 27.67 -15.94
N LEU A 214 11.71 28.21 -14.76
CA LEU A 214 10.80 28.28 -13.63
C LEU A 214 9.63 29.23 -13.86
N ALA A 215 9.84 30.32 -14.61
CA ALA A 215 8.77 31.28 -14.91
C ALA A 215 7.64 30.63 -15.68
N THR A 216 7.97 29.78 -16.66
CA THR A 216 6.94 29.01 -17.39
C THR A 216 6.20 28.03 -16.48
N VAL A 217 6.89 27.39 -15.51
CA VAL A 217 6.23 26.53 -14.51
C VAL A 217 5.23 27.34 -13.68
N TRP A 218 5.66 28.48 -13.12
CA TRP A 218 4.79 29.35 -12.32
C TRP A 218 3.62 29.91 -13.14
N GLN A 219 3.86 30.29 -14.41
CA GLN A 219 2.79 30.76 -15.29
C GLN A 219 1.74 29.69 -15.53
N ARG A 220 2.16 28.47 -15.86
CA ARG A 220 1.23 27.33 -16.08
C ARG A 220 0.40 26.99 -14.85
N LEU A 221 1.01 27.06 -13.66
CA LEU A 221 0.28 26.90 -12.40
C LEU A 221 -0.76 28.02 -12.20
N THR A 222 -0.35 29.26 -12.48
CA THR A 222 -1.29 30.39 -12.44
C THR A 222 -2.45 30.18 -13.43
N ASP A 223 -2.16 29.74 -14.65
CA ASP A 223 -3.19 29.45 -15.66
C ASP A 223 -4.15 28.34 -15.20
N ARG A 224 -3.65 27.27 -14.54
CA ARG A 224 -4.50 26.24 -13.93
C ARG A 224 -5.43 26.81 -12.87
N LEU A 225 -4.89 27.60 -11.95
CA LEU A 225 -5.67 28.23 -10.89
C LEU A 225 -6.73 29.18 -11.46
N GLN A 226 -6.37 29.98 -12.45
CA GLN A 226 -7.31 30.89 -13.13
C GLN A 226 -8.37 30.16 -13.98
N ALA A 227 -8.17 28.90 -14.34
CA ALA A 227 -9.17 28.09 -15.02
C ALA A 227 -10.33 27.69 -14.10
N VAL A 228 -10.09 27.59 -12.77
CA VAL A 228 -11.09 27.20 -11.76
C VAL A 228 -11.86 28.45 -11.30
N PRO A 229 -13.20 28.49 -11.45
CA PRO A 229 -14.02 29.68 -11.11
C PRO A 229 -13.85 30.11 -9.65
N GLU A 230 -13.85 29.17 -8.73
CA GLU A 230 -13.75 29.38 -7.27
C GLU A 230 -12.41 30.01 -6.89
N TYR A 231 -11.31 29.60 -7.54
CA TYR A 231 -10.01 30.25 -7.33
C TYR A 231 -9.99 31.70 -7.83
N ARG A 232 -10.64 32.02 -8.95
CA ARG A 232 -10.76 33.42 -9.41
C ARG A 232 -11.46 34.29 -8.38
N GLU A 233 -12.51 33.75 -7.73
CA GLU A 233 -13.23 34.47 -6.68
C GLU A 233 -12.35 34.68 -5.43
N LEU A 234 -11.62 33.64 -4.98
CA LEU A 234 -10.71 33.73 -3.85
C LEU A 234 -9.56 34.71 -4.10
N PHE A 235 -8.97 34.69 -5.32
CA PHE A 235 -7.94 35.67 -5.68
C PHE A 235 -8.51 37.10 -5.70
N ALA A 236 -9.72 37.33 -6.24
CA ALA A 236 -10.33 38.64 -6.24
C ALA A 236 -10.63 39.17 -4.83
N GLN A 237 -10.94 38.31 -3.88
CA GLN A 237 -11.12 38.66 -2.47
C GLN A 237 -9.80 38.97 -1.78
N ALA A 238 -8.77 38.15 -2.00
CA ALA A 238 -7.46 38.30 -1.37
C ALA A 238 -6.64 39.47 -1.96
N TYR A 239 -6.88 39.82 -3.21
CA TYR A 239 -6.14 40.86 -3.96
C TYR A 239 -7.07 41.78 -4.73
N PRO A 240 -7.95 42.53 -4.04
CA PRO A 240 -9.02 43.33 -4.74
C PRO A 240 -8.47 44.47 -5.61
N ASP A 241 -7.25 44.92 -5.36
CA ASP A 241 -6.60 46.01 -6.09
C ASP A 241 -5.71 45.52 -7.27
N VAL A 242 -5.60 44.17 -7.47
CA VAL A 242 -4.79 43.58 -8.54
C VAL A 242 -5.70 43.08 -9.65
N PRO A 243 -5.54 43.58 -10.89
CA PRO A 243 -6.26 43.07 -12.05
C PRO A 243 -6.06 41.56 -12.23
N ALA A 244 -7.10 40.85 -12.68
CA ALA A 244 -7.05 39.39 -12.79
C ALA A 244 -5.94 38.88 -13.73
N ASP A 245 -5.60 39.68 -14.77
CA ASP A 245 -4.53 39.37 -15.72
C ASP A 245 -3.11 39.73 -15.20
N GLU A 246 -3.03 40.39 -14.05
CA GLU A 246 -1.78 40.68 -13.35
C GLU A 246 -1.53 39.71 -12.18
N ILE A 247 -2.50 38.83 -11.86
CA ILE A 247 -2.30 37.77 -10.85
C ILE A 247 -1.25 36.78 -11.37
N GLY A 248 -0.18 36.59 -10.58
CA GLY A 248 0.87 35.61 -10.83
C GLY A 248 1.07 34.69 -9.65
N PHE A 249 1.93 33.68 -9.79
CA PHE A 249 2.15 32.67 -8.74
C PHE A 249 2.68 33.24 -7.41
N GLN A 250 3.35 34.39 -7.41
CA GLN A 250 3.75 35.10 -6.18
C GLN A 250 2.54 35.46 -5.29
N HIS A 251 1.36 35.69 -5.85
CA HIS A 251 0.16 35.95 -5.07
C HIS A 251 -0.33 34.64 -4.38
N ALA A 252 -0.25 33.51 -5.08
CA ALA A 252 -0.51 32.21 -4.47
C ALA A 252 0.49 31.88 -3.35
N ALA A 253 1.77 32.11 -3.58
CA ALA A 253 2.83 31.92 -2.58
C ALA A 253 2.64 32.79 -1.33
N ASN A 254 2.24 34.06 -1.49
CA ASN A 254 1.91 34.95 -0.37
C ASN A 254 0.67 34.45 0.41
N ALA A 255 -0.32 33.90 -0.28
CA ALA A 255 -1.51 33.34 0.35
C ALA A 255 -1.17 32.04 1.14
N ILE A 256 -0.36 31.16 0.56
CA ILE A 256 0.12 29.94 1.23
C ILE A 256 0.88 30.34 2.52
N ALA A 257 1.80 31.28 2.43
CA ALA A 257 2.52 31.79 3.59
C ALA A 257 1.58 32.42 4.64
N ALA A 258 0.52 33.15 4.21
CA ALA A 258 -0.46 33.70 5.13
C ALA A 258 -1.23 32.61 5.89
N PHE A 259 -1.60 31.53 5.22
CA PHE A 259 -2.22 30.38 5.86
C PHE A 259 -1.27 29.67 6.84
N GLU A 260 -0.01 29.41 6.44
CA GLU A 260 0.97 28.77 7.33
C GLU A 260 1.23 29.61 8.60
N ILE A 261 1.26 30.93 8.46
CA ILE A 261 1.41 31.86 9.60
C ILE A 261 0.19 31.75 10.54
N ASP A 262 -1.03 31.75 9.99
CA ASP A 262 -2.24 31.70 10.80
C ASP A 262 -2.42 30.34 11.49
N ALA A 263 -2.26 29.26 10.72
CA ALA A 263 -2.56 27.90 11.19
C ALA A 263 -1.48 27.33 12.12
N PHE A 264 -0.21 27.62 11.88
CA PHE A 264 0.93 26.97 12.54
C PHE A 264 1.74 27.88 13.47
N THR A 265 1.27 29.10 13.78
CA THR A 265 1.83 29.90 14.86
C THR A 265 1.26 29.44 16.20
N LEU A 266 2.05 28.66 16.93
CA LEU A 266 1.70 28.01 18.17
C LEU A 266 2.61 28.51 19.30
N LEU A 267 2.03 29.22 20.30
CA LEU A 267 2.77 29.95 21.34
C LEU A 267 2.19 29.72 22.73
N ASP A 268 1.62 28.54 23.03
CA ASP A 268 1.08 28.16 24.34
C ASP A 268 1.72 26.90 24.92
N SER A 269 2.98 26.62 24.51
CA SER A 269 3.74 25.53 25.12
C SER A 269 4.03 25.81 26.61
N PRO A 270 4.35 24.80 27.44
CA PRO A 270 4.83 25.04 28.81
C PRO A 270 6.00 26.03 28.84
N TRP A 271 6.89 26.02 27.84
CA TRP A 271 7.98 26.99 27.70
C TRP A 271 7.48 28.42 27.47
N ASP A 272 6.49 28.61 26.59
CA ASP A 272 5.94 29.93 26.32
C ASP A 272 5.27 30.52 27.55
N ARG A 273 4.50 29.71 28.29
CA ARG A 273 3.87 30.12 29.53
C ARG A 273 4.89 30.48 30.60
N PHE A 274 5.97 29.70 30.70
CA PHE A 274 7.07 30.04 31.60
C PHE A 274 7.68 31.39 31.22
N LEU A 275 8.00 31.63 29.94
CA LEU A 275 8.52 32.92 29.47
C LEU A 275 7.55 34.09 29.73
N ALA A 276 6.23 33.82 29.68
CA ALA A 276 5.20 34.80 30.00
C ALA A 276 5.05 35.06 31.51
N GLY A 277 5.74 34.32 32.37
CA GLY A 277 5.76 34.55 33.83
C GLY A 277 5.08 33.48 34.68
N ASP A 278 4.62 32.35 34.11
CA ASP A 278 4.08 31.23 34.88
C ASP A 278 5.22 30.27 35.30
N ASP A 279 5.70 30.46 36.54
CA ASP A 279 6.80 29.67 37.12
C ASP A 279 6.38 28.19 37.32
N SER A 280 5.08 27.86 37.31
CA SER A 280 4.57 26.51 37.47
C SER A 280 4.46 25.74 36.15
N ALA A 281 4.68 26.37 35.02
CA ALA A 281 4.47 25.78 33.71
C ALA A 281 5.50 24.68 33.37
N LEU A 282 6.72 24.75 33.88
CA LEU A 282 7.77 23.76 33.65
C LEU A 282 7.88 22.76 34.80
N SER A 283 8.01 21.49 34.48
CA SER A 283 8.41 20.48 35.47
C SER A 283 9.83 20.74 35.98
N THR A 284 10.17 20.20 37.14
CA THR A 284 11.54 20.31 37.71
C THR A 284 12.59 19.73 36.75
N ASP A 285 12.29 18.61 36.08
CA ASP A 285 13.21 18.00 35.12
C ASP A 285 13.37 18.86 33.86
N ALA A 286 12.29 19.46 33.35
CA ALA A 286 12.36 20.42 32.25
C ALA A 286 13.19 21.67 32.59
N GLN A 287 13.07 22.20 33.82
CA GLN A 287 13.91 23.32 34.30
C GLN A 287 15.40 22.95 34.38
N HIS A 288 15.72 21.76 34.91
CA HIS A 288 17.09 21.25 34.90
C HIS A 288 17.61 21.00 33.47
N GLY A 289 16.75 20.48 32.58
CA GLY A 289 17.07 20.29 31.17
C GLY A 289 17.38 21.61 30.46
N ALA A 290 16.57 22.66 30.73
CA ALA A 290 16.83 24.01 30.22
C ALA A 290 18.16 24.57 30.72
N LEU A 291 18.48 24.40 32.02
CA LEU A 291 19.77 24.81 32.57
C LEU A 291 20.94 24.07 31.93
N LEU A 292 20.83 22.79 31.63
CA LEU A 292 21.83 22.04 30.88
C LEU A 292 21.93 22.55 29.45
N PHE A 293 20.82 22.79 28.77
CA PHE A 293 20.75 23.21 27.37
C PHE A 293 21.43 24.56 27.16
N TYR A 294 21.15 25.56 28.01
CA TYR A 294 21.74 26.91 27.97
C TYR A 294 23.11 26.96 28.64
N GLY A 295 23.47 25.97 29.48
CA GLY A 295 24.69 25.91 30.26
C GLY A 295 25.68 24.85 29.74
N ASP A 296 25.95 23.84 30.60
CA ASP A 296 27.05 22.88 30.42
C ASP A 296 26.91 21.97 29.16
N ALA A 297 25.72 21.65 28.70
CA ALA A 297 25.51 20.88 27.48
C ALA A 297 25.76 21.71 26.22
N GLY A 298 25.66 23.05 26.30
CA GLY A 298 26.04 23.98 25.25
C GLY A 298 25.17 23.93 23.99
N CYS A 299 23.96 23.41 24.08
CA CYS A 299 23.04 23.28 22.91
C CYS A 299 22.67 24.69 22.38
N ALA A 300 22.51 25.68 23.28
CA ALA A 300 22.19 27.06 22.93
C ALA A 300 23.28 27.79 22.11
N ARG A 301 24.44 27.17 21.84
CA ARG A 301 25.45 27.76 20.95
C ARG A 301 24.99 27.81 19.48
N CYS A 302 24.17 26.81 19.06
CA CYS A 302 23.54 26.75 17.76
C CYS A 302 22.02 27.01 17.88
N HIS A 303 21.38 26.41 18.89
CA HIS A 303 19.93 26.55 19.13
C HIS A 303 19.67 27.79 20.02
N SER A 304 20.05 28.99 19.54
CA SER A 304 19.95 30.27 20.22
C SER A 304 18.68 31.06 19.81
N GLY A 305 18.42 32.18 20.47
CA GLY A 305 17.29 33.05 20.18
C GLY A 305 15.93 32.46 20.53
N ASN A 306 14.84 33.16 20.21
CA ASN A 306 13.49 32.78 20.61
C ASN A 306 12.92 31.65 19.75
N LEU A 307 13.47 31.48 18.53
CA LEU A 307 13.19 30.37 17.64
C LEU A 307 13.98 29.09 17.97
N LEU A 308 14.95 29.19 18.91
CA LEU A 308 15.88 28.09 19.24
C LEU A 308 16.66 27.60 17.99
N THR A 309 17.15 28.57 17.20
CA THR A 309 18.02 28.36 16.04
C THR A 309 18.82 29.67 15.76
N ASP A 310 20.10 29.54 15.45
CA ASP A 310 20.90 30.65 14.93
C ASP A 310 20.72 30.85 13.42
N GLN A 311 20.02 29.90 12.73
CA GLN A 311 19.85 29.82 11.29
C GLN A 311 21.17 29.76 10.48
N GLU A 312 22.30 29.52 11.17
CA GLU A 312 23.60 29.31 10.58
C GLU A 312 23.81 27.83 10.15
N PHE A 313 24.96 27.53 9.54
CA PHE A 313 25.20 26.24 8.87
C PHE A 313 26.36 25.50 9.52
N HIS A 314 26.08 24.31 10.02
CA HIS A 314 27.03 23.47 10.74
C HIS A 314 27.12 22.07 10.17
N ASN A 315 28.35 21.53 10.12
CA ASN A 315 28.55 20.11 9.87
C ASN A 315 28.61 19.35 11.21
N ALA A 316 27.53 18.74 11.58
CA ALA A 316 27.36 17.90 12.77
C ALA A 316 27.69 16.42 12.52
N ALA A 317 28.41 16.07 11.46
CA ALA A 317 28.76 14.71 11.07
C ALA A 317 27.54 13.77 10.97
N VAL A 318 26.44 14.20 10.38
CA VAL A 318 25.27 13.35 10.13
C VAL A 318 25.60 12.35 9.01
N PRO A 319 25.33 11.02 9.16
CA PRO A 319 25.57 10.03 8.12
C PRO A 319 24.81 10.33 6.82
N GLN A 320 25.40 9.99 5.66
CA GLN A 320 24.70 10.14 4.37
C GLN A 320 23.68 9.01 4.19
N LEU A 321 22.42 9.37 3.96
CA LEU A 321 21.33 8.45 3.70
C LEU A 321 20.60 8.82 2.39
N GLY A 322 20.12 7.81 1.68
CA GLY A 322 19.30 7.95 0.50
C GLY A 322 20.01 8.61 -0.69
N PRO A 323 19.23 9.18 -1.62
CA PRO A 323 19.78 9.93 -2.75
C PRO A 323 20.35 11.25 -2.27
N GLY A 324 21.51 11.64 -2.81
CA GLY A 324 22.06 12.97 -2.55
C GLY A 324 21.49 14.03 -3.49
N LYS A 325 21.94 15.27 -3.30
CA LYS A 325 21.63 16.40 -4.20
C LYS A 325 22.80 16.79 -5.12
N GLY A 326 23.80 15.93 -5.30
CA GLY A 326 24.99 16.24 -6.09
C GLY A 326 24.76 16.06 -7.60
N ARG A 327 25.17 17.05 -8.44
CA ARG A 327 25.08 16.96 -9.90
C ARG A 327 26.01 15.91 -10.52
N GLN A 328 27.21 15.74 -9.95
CA GLN A 328 28.24 14.80 -10.44
C GLN A 328 28.14 13.45 -9.74
N ASN A 329 27.59 13.42 -8.53
CA ASN A 329 27.30 12.22 -7.78
C ASN A 329 25.94 12.40 -7.09
N PRO A 330 24.89 11.77 -7.60
CA PRO A 330 23.53 11.93 -7.09
C PRO A 330 23.34 11.31 -5.69
N TYR A 331 24.32 10.56 -5.19
CA TYR A 331 24.25 9.90 -3.88
C TYR A 331 24.99 10.65 -2.77
N ILE A 332 25.41 11.90 -3.01
CA ILE A 332 26.09 12.72 -2.00
C ILE A 332 25.34 14.03 -1.83
N ASP A 333 24.93 14.33 -0.59
CA ASP A 333 24.42 15.66 -0.24
C ASP A 333 25.56 16.52 0.31
N LEU A 334 25.90 17.56 -0.42
CA LEU A 334 26.97 18.48 -0.07
C LEU A 334 26.52 19.62 0.86
N GLY A 335 25.26 19.63 1.26
CA GLY A 335 24.70 20.68 2.12
C GLY A 335 24.81 22.07 1.50
N ARG A 336 25.19 23.05 2.31
CA ARG A 336 25.33 24.48 1.95
C ARG A 336 26.28 24.71 0.79
N ALA A 337 27.37 23.92 0.68
CA ALA A 337 28.34 24.06 -0.40
C ALA A 337 27.74 23.95 -1.81
N ARG A 338 26.58 23.31 -1.96
CA ARG A 338 25.89 23.27 -3.24
C ARG A 338 25.41 24.64 -3.69
N GLU A 339 24.98 25.47 -2.76
CA GLU A 339 24.43 26.79 -3.03
C GLU A 339 25.50 27.88 -3.08
N THR A 340 26.56 27.79 -2.23
CA THR A 340 27.61 28.78 -2.15
C THR A 340 28.79 28.51 -3.09
N GLY A 341 29.00 27.26 -3.49
CA GLY A 341 30.19 26.81 -4.20
C GLY A 341 31.46 26.84 -3.34
N ASN A 342 31.37 27.21 -2.06
CA ASN A 342 32.48 27.25 -1.13
C ASN A 342 32.77 25.84 -0.59
N PRO A 343 33.98 25.30 -0.76
CA PRO A 343 34.38 24.01 -0.22
C PRO A 343 34.27 23.88 1.29
N ASP A 344 34.36 24.99 2.03
CA ASP A 344 34.29 24.98 3.49
C ASP A 344 32.88 24.76 4.01
N ASP A 345 31.86 24.99 3.18
CA ASP A 345 30.46 24.79 3.49
C ASP A 345 29.99 23.33 3.23
N ARG A 346 30.92 22.41 2.86
CA ARG A 346 30.56 21.02 2.56
C ARG A 346 30.04 20.31 3.80
N PHE A 347 28.89 19.63 3.63
CA PHE A 347 28.16 18.88 4.65
C PHE A 347 27.62 19.73 5.79
N ALA A 348 27.61 21.05 5.63
CA ALA A 348 26.98 21.96 6.55
C ALA A 348 25.50 22.15 6.20
N PHE A 349 24.64 22.07 7.23
CA PHE A 349 23.19 22.23 7.13
C PHE A 349 22.72 23.26 8.13
N ARG A 350 21.64 23.96 7.83
CA ARG A 350 21.06 24.99 8.69
C ARG A 350 20.60 24.36 10.01
N THR A 351 20.92 25.01 11.13
CA THR A 351 20.35 24.64 12.44
C THR A 351 18.82 24.71 12.39
N PRO A 352 18.09 23.60 12.65
CA PRO A 352 16.64 23.62 12.71
C PRO A 352 16.15 24.32 13.98
N PRO A 353 14.90 24.85 14.00
CA PRO A 353 14.27 25.30 15.23
C PRO A 353 13.90 24.10 16.10
N LEU A 354 13.66 24.34 17.40
CA LEU A 354 13.30 23.24 18.31
C LEU A 354 11.87 23.36 18.89
N ARG A 355 11.12 24.40 18.53
CA ARG A 355 9.71 24.49 18.95
C ARG A 355 8.91 23.34 18.36
N ASN A 356 8.16 22.61 19.19
CA ASN A 356 7.42 21.40 18.86
C ASN A 356 8.29 20.21 18.41
N VAL A 357 9.60 20.23 18.68
CA VAL A 357 10.57 19.24 18.17
C VAL A 357 10.25 17.80 18.58
N ALA A 358 9.55 17.58 19.68
CA ALA A 358 9.14 16.23 20.11
C ALA A 358 8.16 15.54 19.14
N LEU A 359 7.46 16.32 18.30
CA LEU A 359 6.47 15.81 17.33
C LEU A 359 7.02 15.71 15.90
N THR A 360 8.24 16.22 15.62
CA THR A 360 8.72 16.43 14.25
C THR A 360 9.75 15.40 13.79
N GLY A 361 9.70 14.19 14.36
CA GLY A 361 10.56 13.07 13.93
C GLY A 361 10.20 12.53 12.54
N PRO A 362 11.15 11.75 11.94
CA PRO A 362 12.53 11.49 12.40
C PRO A 362 13.47 12.69 12.19
N TRP A 363 14.53 12.72 12.97
CA TRP A 363 15.37 13.93 13.14
C TRP A 363 16.59 13.97 12.22
N MET A 364 17.17 15.13 12.05
CA MET A 364 18.21 15.59 11.12
C MET A 364 17.69 15.84 9.70
N HIS A 365 18.55 16.47 8.88
CA HIS A 365 18.22 16.87 7.50
C HIS A 365 17.81 15.70 6.58
N ASN A 366 18.09 14.48 6.98
CA ASN A 366 17.79 13.25 6.24
C ASN A 366 17.12 12.17 7.10
N GLY A 367 16.55 12.57 8.24
CA GLY A 367 15.84 11.66 9.13
C GLY A 367 16.69 10.53 9.70
N ALA A 368 18.00 10.75 9.90
CA ALA A 368 18.93 9.72 10.32
C ALA A 368 18.62 9.08 11.68
N PHE A 369 17.90 9.77 12.56
CA PHE A 369 17.58 9.29 13.90
C PHE A 369 16.06 9.17 14.10
N ALA A 370 15.62 7.97 14.39
CA ALA A 370 14.21 7.64 14.61
C ALA A 370 13.69 8.09 15.99
N THR A 371 14.60 8.33 16.97
CA THR A 371 14.22 8.81 18.29
C THR A 371 14.89 10.15 18.61
N LEU A 372 14.19 11.01 19.34
CA LEU A 372 14.75 12.29 19.78
C LEU A 372 15.94 12.10 20.75
N GLU A 373 15.94 11.01 21.51
CA GLU A 373 17.06 10.63 22.37
C GLU A 373 18.33 10.37 21.57
N ASP A 374 18.25 9.59 20.47
CA ASP A 374 19.41 9.32 19.62
C ASP A 374 19.94 10.60 18.96
N ALA A 375 19.05 11.51 18.56
CA ALA A 375 19.42 12.80 18.03
C ALA A 375 20.17 13.66 19.10
N VAL A 376 19.69 13.70 20.35
CA VAL A 376 20.36 14.38 21.46
C VAL A 376 21.72 13.75 21.77
N ARG A 377 21.81 12.42 21.78
CA ARG A 377 23.07 11.69 22.00
C ARG A 377 24.07 11.93 20.86
N HIS A 378 23.58 11.96 19.62
CA HIS A 378 24.40 12.32 18.47
C HIS A 378 24.98 13.74 18.60
N MET A 379 24.16 14.73 18.95
CA MET A 379 24.62 16.10 19.11
C MET A 379 25.62 16.26 20.28
N ALA A 380 25.56 15.37 21.28
CA ALA A 380 26.53 15.37 22.39
C ALA A 380 27.89 14.76 21.99
N ASP A 381 27.95 13.78 21.11
CA ASP A 381 29.19 13.18 20.57
C ASP A 381 28.99 12.71 19.12
N PRO A 382 29.02 13.65 18.15
CA PRO A 382 28.77 13.33 16.74
C PRO A 382 29.73 12.29 16.14
N LEU A 383 31.00 12.29 16.56
CA LEU A 383 32.00 11.38 16.00
C LEU A 383 31.80 9.94 16.46
N GLN A 384 31.45 9.73 17.74
CA GLN A 384 31.16 8.39 18.24
C GLN A 384 29.86 7.86 17.66
N SER A 385 28.82 8.70 17.64
CA SER A 385 27.53 8.34 17.06
C SER A 385 27.65 7.99 15.58
N PHE A 386 28.39 8.80 14.80
CA PHE A 386 28.67 8.50 13.38
C PHE A 386 29.39 7.15 13.20
N ALA A 387 30.38 6.87 14.03
CA ALA A 387 31.17 5.64 13.94
C ALA A 387 30.36 4.37 14.28
N SER A 388 29.34 4.51 15.13
CA SER A 388 28.45 3.41 15.56
C SER A 388 27.10 3.40 14.84
N PHE A 389 26.89 4.27 13.85
CA PHE A 389 25.61 4.37 13.14
C PHE A 389 25.32 3.09 12.35
N ASP A 390 24.16 2.51 12.61
CA ASP A 390 23.68 1.30 11.95
C ASP A 390 22.75 1.65 10.78
N TYR A 391 23.24 1.50 9.56
CA TYR A 391 22.50 1.79 8.34
C TYR A 391 21.38 0.77 8.09
N ASP A 392 21.46 -0.42 8.67
CA ASP A 392 20.49 -1.50 8.48
C ASP A 392 19.18 -1.25 9.27
N LEU A 393 19.18 -0.28 10.19
CA LEU A 393 17.99 0.18 10.89
C LEU A 393 17.16 1.21 10.09
N SER A 394 17.69 1.73 8.97
CA SER A 394 16.92 2.63 8.10
C SER A 394 15.88 1.84 7.30
N PRO A 395 14.76 2.47 6.87
CA PRO A 395 13.79 1.82 5.99
C PRO A 395 14.44 1.25 4.71
N VAL A 396 13.92 0.13 4.21
CA VAL A 396 14.49 -0.61 3.06
C VAL A 396 14.62 0.28 1.83
N GLU A 397 13.66 1.17 1.58
CA GLU A 397 13.67 2.12 0.47
C GLU A 397 14.85 3.12 0.58
N VAL A 398 15.16 3.56 1.80
CA VAL A 398 16.29 4.45 2.08
C VAL A 398 17.61 3.70 1.93
N GLN A 399 17.70 2.47 2.44
CA GLN A 399 18.87 1.60 2.26
C GLN A 399 19.16 1.35 0.77
N ALA A 400 18.13 1.06 -0.03
CA ALA A 400 18.26 0.80 -1.46
C ALA A 400 18.90 1.96 -2.24
N GLU A 401 18.68 3.20 -1.82
CA GLU A 401 19.25 4.40 -2.42
C GLU A 401 20.50 4.92 -1.71
N THR A 402 20.87 4.38 -0.58
CA THR A 402 22.07 4.77 0.17
C THR A 402 23.32 4.15 -0.47
N ARG A 403 24.31 4.99 -0.79
CA ARG A 403 25.60 4.54 -1.36
C ARG A 403 26.72 4.95 -0.42
N ARG A 404 27.13 4.05 0.44
CA ARG A 404 28.24 4.25 1.38
C ARG A 404 29.55 4.50 0.62
N ASN A 405 30.28 5.53 1.05
CA ASN A 405 31.56 5.87 0.49
C ASN A 405 32.55 6.26 1.60
N PRO A 406 33.50 5.38 1.98
CA PRO A 406 34.42 5.65 3.08
C PRO A 406 35.25 6.91 2.93
N ALA A 407 35.49 7.39 1.69
CA ALA A 407 36.21 8.63 1.47
C ALA A 407 35.34 9.85 1.82
N ILE A 408 34.04 9.77 1.56
CA ILE A 408 33.07 10.80 1.95
C ILE A 408 32.84 10.78 3.46
N ASP A 409 32.72 9.60 4.06
CA ASP A 409 32.57 9.43 5.51
C ASP A 409 33.77 10.07 6.25
N ALA A 410 34.99 9.81 5.73
CA ALA A 410 36.20 10.42 6.25
C ALA A 410 36.23 11.96 6.04
N GLU A 411 35.73 12.46 4.90
CA GLU A 411 35.67 13.92 4.67
C GLU A 411 34.65 14.59 5.59
N ILE A 412 33.46 13.99 5.82
CA ILE A 412 32.44 14.48 6.73
C ILE A 412 33.02 14.65 8.13
N THR A 413 33.66 13.62 8.65
CA THR A 413 34.23 13.63 10.01
C THR A 413 35.45 14.58 10.14
N GLN A 414 36.27 14.72 9.09
CA GLN A 414 37.40 15.67 9.08
C GLN A 414 36.96 17.14 9.02
N ARG A 415 35.78 17.41 8.48
CA ARG A 415 35.18 18.74 8.37
C ARG A 415 34.19 19.05 9.48
N LEU A 416 34.15 18.23 10.55
CA LEU A 416 33.30 18.48 11.69
C LEU A 416 33.45 19.93 12.15
N ASP A 417 32.30 20.59 12.42
CA ASP A 417 32.34 21.97 12.90
C ASP A 417 33.08 22.05 14.25
N PRO A 418 33.96 23.01 14.43
CA PRO A 418 34.74 23.22 15.67
C PRO A 418 33.88 23.28 16.94
N LEU A 419 32.62 23.66 16.84
CA LEU A 419 31.66 23.63 17.97
C LEU A 419 31.47 22.24 18.58
N PHE A 420 31.70 21.18 17.80
CA PHE A 420 31.61 19.77 18.22
C PHE A 420 32.98 19.13 18.48
N ALA A 421 34.08 19.91 18.52
CA ALA A 421 35.42 19.37 18.66
C ALA A 421 35.66 18.62 19.98
N ALA A 422 34.90 18.90 21.01
CA ALA A 422 34.91 18.21 22.29
C ALA A 422 33.55 17.59 22.60
N PRO A 423 33.46 16.25 22.79
CA PRO A 423 32.19 15.60 23.16
C PRO A 423 31.72 16.10 24.53
N VAL A 424 30.41 16.18 24.69
CA VAL A 424 29.74 16.50 25.95
C VAL A 424 29.34 15.20 26.62
N GLY A 425 30.00 14.87 27.74
CA GLY A 425 29.71 13.63 28.48
C GLY A 425 28.40 13.75 29.28
N LEU A 426 27.26 13.49 28.66
CA LEU A 426 25.97 13.47 29.33
C LEU A 426 25.69 12.10 29.96
N SER A 427 25.25 12.09 31.23
CA SER A 427 24.65 10.91 31.86
C SER A 427 23.22 10.68 31.33
N ASP A 428 22.69 9.46 31.46
CA ASP A 428 21.31 9.14 31.05
C ASP A 428 20.28 10.04 31.76
N GLY A 429 20.51 10.39 33.04
CA GLY A 429 19.65 11.32 33.76
C GLY A 429 19.67 12.74 33.19
N GLN A 430 20.83 13.22 32.70
CA GLN A 430 20.92 14.51 32.03
C GLN A 430 20.29 14.52 30.65
N VAL A 431 20.42 13.41 29.92
CA VAL A 431 19.70 13.22 28.64
C VAL A 431 18.20 13.26 28.89
N ALA A 432 17.69 12.54 29.90
CA ALA A 432 16.26 12.57 30.24
C ALA A 432 15.76 13.97 30.61
N GLN A 433 16.57 14.77 31.33
CA GLN A 433 16.22 16.16 31.67
C GLN A 433 16.21 17.05 30.41
N ILE A 434 17.15 16.90 29.48
CA ILE A 434 17.14 17.63 28.21
C ILE A 434 15.90 17.25 27.40
N LEU A 435 15.55 15.97 27.32
CA LEU A 435 14.33 15.50 26.66
C LEU A 435 13.08 16.10 27.29
N ALA A 436 13.00 16.15 28.62
CA ALA A 436 11.88 16.81 29.32
C ALA A 436 11.78 18.32 29.00
N PHE A 437 12.90 19.00 28.79
CA PHE A 437 12.90 20.38 28.31
C PHE A 437 12.43 20.48 26.85
N LEU A 438 12.92 19.63 25.96
CA LEU A 438 12.52 19.61 24.56
C LEU A 438 11.02 19.27 24.39
N ASP A 439 10.48 18.40 25.24
CA ASP A 439 9.04 18.10 25.32
C ASP A 439 8.24 19.33 25.78
N ALA A 440 8.77 20.10 26.75
CA ALA A 440 8.13 21.33 27.21
C ALA A 440 8.10 22.47 26.16
N LEU A 441 8.76 22.30 25.01
CA LEU A 441 8.67 23.22 23.87
C LEU A 441 7.45 22.92 22.98
N THR A 442 6.66 21.89 23.31
CA THR A 442 5.50 21.44 22.52
C THR A 442 4.24 22.19 22.95
N ASP A 443 3.62 22.90 22.01
CA ASP A 443 2.30 23.48 22.20
C ASP A 443 1.26 22.35 22.15
N PRO A 444 0.34 22.21 23.11
CA PRO A 444 -0.67 21.15 23.13
C PRO A 444 -1.53 21.08 21.85
N ARG A 445 -1.77 22.21 21.18
CA ARG A 445 -2.52 22.25 19.92
C ARG A 445 -1.76 21.61 18.75
N ALA A 446 -0.44 21.51 18.83
CA ALA A 446 0.36 20.91 17.75
C ALA A 446 0.06 19.42 17.51
N ALA A 447 -0.54 18.75 18.50
CA ALA A 447 -0.96 17.35 18.40
C ALA A 447 -2.43 17.17 17.96
N THR A 448 -3.19 18.27 17.74
CA THR A 448 -4.64 18.24 17.45
C THR A 448 -4.98 19.26 16.36
N LEU A 449 -4.37 19.12 15.18
CA LEU A 449 -4.55 20.05 14.07
C LEU A 449 -5.53 19.54 13.00
N GLU A 450 -6.37 18.53 13.31
CA GLU A 450 -7.34 17.95 12.39
C GLU A 450 -8.34 18.99 11.86
N GLU A 451 -8.73 19.96 12.71
CA GLU A 451 -9.73 20.96 12.39
C GLU A 451 -9.30 21.93 11.27
N ILE A 452 -7.99 22.00 10.97
CA ILE A 452 -7.52 22.88 9.89
C ILE A 452 -7.63 22.26 8.51
N VAL A 453 -7.80 20.94 8.43
CA VAL A 453 -7.94 20.21 7.15
C VAL A 453 -9.31 20.53 6.55
N PRO A 454 -9.42 21.09 5.34
CA PRO A 454 -10.71 21.39 4.74
C PRO A 454 -11.39 20.10 4.23
N ALA A 455 -12.70 20.08 4.21
CA ALA A 455 -13.47 18.96 3.67
C ALA A 455 -13.34 18.83 2.14
N SER A 456 -13.06 19.94 1.43
CA SER A 456 -12.88 19.98 -0.03
C SER A 456 -12.02 21.17 -0.42
N VAL A 457 -11.51 21.14 -1.64
CA VAL A 457 -10.74 22.22 -2.28
C VAL A 457 -11.39 22.65 -3.63
N PRO A 458 -11.13 23.87 -4.09
CA PRO A 458 -11.78 24.42 -5.31
C PRO A 458 -11.57 23.60 -6.58
N SER A 459 -10.49 22.86 -6.71
CA SER A 459 -10.24 22.00 -7.89
C SER A 459 -11.15 20.77 -7.96
N GLY A 460 -11.79 20.39 -6.83
CA GLY A 460 -12.49 19.12 -6.69
C GLY A 460 -11.58 17.90 -6.54
N LEU A 461 -10.24 18.08 -6.50
CA LEU A 461 -9.29 17.00 -6.22
C LEU A 461 -9.34 16.62 -4.72
N PRO A 462 -9.08 15.37 -4.36
CA PRO A 462 -9.12 14.93 -2.97
C PRO A 462 -8.08 15.66 -2.10
N VAL A 463 -8.47 16.05 -0.90
CA VAL A 463 -7.66 16.85 0.04
C VAL A 463 -6.50 16.03 0.63
N GLY A 464 -6.74 14.78 1.01
CA GLY A 464 -5.71 13.82 1.42
C GLY A 464 -5.62 12.67 0.44
N ASP A 465 -4.74 11.73 0.67
CA ASP A 465 -4.77 10.45 -0.04
C ASP A 465 -5.83 9.53 0.59
N ASN A 466 -6.21 9.81 1.86
CA ASN A 466 -7.37 9.25 2.59
C ASN A 466 -8.48 10.28 2.83
N ALA A 467 -8.45 11.46 2.21
CA ALA A 467 -9.64 12.29 2.21
C ALA A 467 -10.72 11.47 1.51
N GLN A 468 -11.74 11.12 2.26
CA GLN A 468 -12.98 10.51 1.82
C GLN A 468 -13.58 11.26 0.61
N GLN A 469 -12.95 11.16 -0.55
CA GLN A 469 -13.73 10.68 -1.65
C GLN A 469 -13.92 9.20 -1.30
N SER A 470 -15.13 8.76 -1.15
CA SER A 470 -15.46 7.37 -1.23
C SER A 470 -14.83 6.88 -2.54
N THR A 471 -13.58 6.38 -2.45
CA THR A 471 -13.00 5.58 -3.53
C THR A 471 -13.87 4.34 -3.59
N ALA A 472 -14.06 3.77 -4.76
CA ALA A 472 -14.84 2.55 -4.86
C ALA A 472 -14.29 1.45 -3.94
N PHE A 473 -12.98 1.47 -3.65
CA PHE A 473 -12.33 0.51 -2.75
C PHE A 473 -11.57 1.19 -1.61
N ALA A 474 -11.67 0.61 -0.42
CA ALA A 474 -10.85 0.95 0.74
C ALA A 474 -9.95 -0.23 1.12
N HIS A 475 -8.67 0.02 1.34
CA HIS A 475 -7.75 -0.96 1.91
C HIS A 475 -8.04 -1.12 3.40
N VAL A 476 -8.55 -2.28 3.82
CA VAL A 476 -9.05 -2.52 5.18
C VAL A 476 -8.34 -3.66 5.94
N SER A 477 -7.23 -4.19 5.43
CA SER A 477 -6.56 -5.38 5.99
C SER A 477 -6.32 -5.29 7.50
N ASP A 478 -5.75 -4.19 7.97
CA ASP A 478 -5.43 -4.02 9.40
C ASP A 478 -6.70 -3.91 10.25
N GLN A 479 -7.71 -3.15 9.77
CA GLN A 479 -8.99 -3.00 10.45
C GLN A 479 -9.78 -4.32 10.45
N ALA A 480 -9.70 -5.05 9.35
CA ALA A 480 -10.31 -6.37 9.19
C ALA A 480 -9.55 -7.49 9.93
N GLY A 481 -8.33 -7.24 10.41
CA GLY A 481 -7.54 -8.25 11.13
C GLY A 481 -6.78 -9.22 10.23
N ILE A 482 -6.60 -8.92 8.94
CA ILE A 482 -5.80 -9.72 8.00
C ILE A 482 -4.32 -9.33 8.15
N THR A 483 -3.56 -10.13 8.88
CA THR A 483 -2.15 -9.85 9.24
C THR A 483 -1.16 -10.88 8.70
N ALA A 484 -1.64 -11.90 7.98
CA ALA A 484 -0.78 -12.94 7.41
C ALA A 484 0.21 -12.36 6.41
N ARG A 485 1.45 -12.82 6.48
CA ARG A 485 2.51 -12.43 5.56
C ARG A 485 2.85 -13.59 4.65
N HIS A 486 3.10 -13.29 3.39
CA HIS A 486 3.69 -14.23 2.47
C HIS A 486 5.21 -14.04 2.47
N THR A 487 5.96 -15.07 2.87
CA THR A 487 7.42 -15.02 2.91
C THR A 487 7.97 -15.43 1.55
N GLU A 488 8.89 -14.63 1.01
CA GLU A 488 9.56 -14.88 -0.26
C GLU A 488 10.12 -16.32 -0.34
N GLY A 489 9.77 -17.05 -1.37
CA GLY A 489 10.26 -18.43 -1.56
C GLY A 489 9.76 -19.13 -2.80
N TYR A 490 8.47 -18.98 -3.15
CA TYR A 490 7.84 -19.58 -4.31
C TYR A 490 6.91 -18.55 -4.97
N GLN A 491 6.96 -18.44 -6.27
CA GLN A 491 6.44 -17.30 -7.03
C GLN A 491 4.90 -17.19 -7.13
N VAL A 492 4.15 -17.78 -6.23
CA VAL A 492 2.67 -17.75 -6.24
C VAL A 492 2.17 -17.47 -4.84
N THR A 493 1.16 -16.60 -4.71
CA THR A 493 0.39 -16.37 -3.50
C THR A 493 -0.97 -17.03 -3.66
N GLY A 494 -1.39 -17.88 -2.70
CA GLY A 494 -2.70 -18.52 -2.71
C GLY A 494 -3.66 -17.82 -1.76
N GLN A 495 -4.86 -17.54 -2.24
CA GLN A 495 -5.99 -17.03 -1.47
C GLN A 495 -7.27 -17.70 -1.96
N ALA A 496 -8.10 -18.19 -1.05
CA ALA A 496 -9.33 -18.89 -1.39
C ALA A 496 -10.46 -18.56 -0.41
N TRP A 497 -11.64 -18.35 -0.94
CA TRP A 497 -12.85 -18.02 -0.21
C TRP A 497 -13.80 -19.22 -0.13
N ALA A 498 -14.30 -19.53 1.08
CA ALA A 498 -15.39 -20.48 1.28
C ALA A 498 -16.04 -20.29 2.65
N ASP A 499 -17.29 -20.65 2.82
CA ASP A 499 -17.98 -20.79 4.10
C ASP A 499 -17.63 -22.17 4.69
N VAL A 500 -16.51 -22.27 5.44
CA VAL A 500 -15.94 -23.55 5.87
C VAL A 500 -16.62 -24.14 7.08
N ASP A 501 -17.36 -23.36 7.88
CA ASP A 501 -18.06 -23.82 9.08
C ASP A 501 -19.61 -23.73 8.96
N GLY A 502 -20.10 -23.27 7.80
CA GLY A 502 -21.52 -23.28 7.46
C GLY A 502 -22.33 -22.19 8.16
N ASP A 503 -21.69 -21.09 8.59
CA ASP A 503 -22.35 -19.98 9.28
C ASP A 503 -22.93 -18.92 8.33
N GLY A 504 -22.64 -19.00 7.04
CA GLY A 504 -23.13 -18.12 5.98
C GLY A 504 -22.23 -16.93 5.66
N TRP A 505 -21.04 -16.88 6.26
CA TRP A 505 -20.01 -15.89 5.95
C TRP A 505 -18.83 -16.57 5.27
N LEU A 506 -18.24 -15.88 4.30
CA LEU A 506 -17.08 -16.42 3.59
C LEU A 506 -15.83 -16.27 4.45
N ASP A 507 -15.21 -17.38 4.80
CA ASP A 507 -13.89 -17.45 5.42
C ASP A 507 -12.79 -17.31 4.38
N LEU A 508 -11.58 -16.90 4.81
CA LEU A 508 -10.44 -16.68 3.91
C LEU A 508 -9.26 -17.58 4.28
N TYR A 509 -8.82 -18.41 3.34
CA TYR A 509 -7.57 -19.15 3.47
C TYR A 509 -6.46 -18.47 2.67
N VAL A 510 -5.29 -18.27 3.27
CA VAL A 510 -4.12 -17.67 2.62
C VAL A 510 -2.87 -18.51 2.86
N THR A 511 -2.06 -18.65 1.81
CA THR A 511 -0.87 -19.49 1.84
C THR A 511 0.38 -18.70 2.23
N ASN A 512 1.41 -19.45 2.65
CA ASN A 512 2.75 -18.91 2.88
C ASN A 512 3.80 -19.85 2.31
N SER A 513 4.64 -19.38 1.41
CA SER A 513 5.69 -20.20 0.79
C SER A 513 6.72 -20.73 1.80
N ILE A 514 6.98 -19.99 2.88
CA ILE A 514 7.89 -20.41 3.95
C ILE A 514 7.25 -20.11 5.30
N GLY A 515 6.71 -21.14 5.96
CA GLY A 515 6.03 -21.02 7.22
C GLY A 515 4.55 -21.39 7.13
N PRO A 516 3.79 -21.20 8.24
CA PRO A 516 2.40 -21.63 8.28
C PRO A 516 1.47 -20.81 7.36
N ASN A 517 0.53 -21.49 6.74
CA ASN A 517 -0.63 -20.90 6.10
C ASN A 517 -1.62 -20.40 7.17
N THR A 518 -2.58 -19.58 6.80
CA THR A 518 -3.59 -19.05 7.72
C THR A 518 -4.99 -19.21 7.17
N LEU A 519 -5.87 -19.83 7.97
CA LEU A 519 -7.31 -19.80 7.77
C LEU A 519 -7.89 -18.73 8.71
N TYR A 520 -8.56 -17.77 8.14
CA TYR A 520 -9.31 -16.72 8.84
C TYR A 520 -10.79 -17.07 8.85
N HIS A 521 -11.40 -16.99 10.04
CA HIS A 521 -12.83 -17.04 10.21
C HIS A 521 -13.43 -15.64 10.12
N ASN A 522 -14.46 -15.47 9.34
CA ASN A 522 -15.19 -14.21 9.20
C ASN A 522 -16.16 -14.02 10.37
N ASN A 523 -15.96 -12.97 11.16
CA ASN A 523 -16.77 -12.71 12.35
C ASN A 523 -18.18 -12.15 12.04
N GLY A 524 -18.50 -11.88 10.78
CA GLY A 524 -19.78 -11.32 10.32
C GLY A 524 -20.01 -9.84 10.69
N ASP A 525 -18.95 -9.13 11.04
CA ASP A 525 -18.97 -7.70 11.38
C ASP A 525 -17.95 -6.89 10.57
N GLY A 526 -17.47 -7.44 9.44
CA GLY A 526 -16.44 -6.85 8.59
C GLY A 526 -15.02 -7.16 9.07
N THR A 527 -14.86 -7.96 10.14
CA THR A 527 -13.55 -8.35 10.67
C THR A 527 -13.32 -9.86 10.59
N PHE A 528 -12.06 -10.25 10.66
CA PHE A 528 -11.62 -11.64 10.66
C PHE A 528 -10.81 -11.97 11.91
N SER A 529 -10.89 -13.23 12.33
CA SER A 529 -10.02 -13.79 13.36
C SER A 529 -9.38 -15.08 12.86
N VAL A 530 -8.20 -15.44 13.36
CA VAL A 530 -7.59 -16.72 13.00
C VAL A 530 -8.52 -17.85 13.43
N SER A 531 -8.92 -18.70 12.49
CA SER A 531 -9.87 -19.79 12.74
C SER A 531 -9.37 -20.76 13.82
N PRO A 532 -10.24 -21.27 14.69
CA PRO A 532 -9.91 -22.38 15.59
C PRO A 532 -9.40 -23.63 14.87
N LEU A 533 -9.75 -23.81 13.61
CA LEU A 533 -9.32 -24.93 12.76
C LEU A 533 -7.94 -24.74 12.14
N ASN A 534 -7.34 -23.56 12.29
CA ASN A 534 -6.08 -23.18 11.62
C ASN A 534 -4.93 -24.17 11.84
N GLN A 535 -4.82 -24.77 13.02
CA GLN A 535 -3.75 -25.75 13.29
C GLN A 535 -3.78 -26.98 12.38
N GLN A 536 -4.94 -27.34 11.81
CA GLN A 536 -5.12 -28.51 10.96
C GLN A 536 -4.77 -28.20 9.50
N VAL A 537 -4.85 -26.93 9.10
CA VAL A 537 -4.65 -26.47 7.72
C VAL A 537 -3.41 -25.58 7.54
N ALA A 538 -2.69 -25.29 8.62
CA ALA A 538 -1.54 -24.37 8.59
C ALA A 538 -0.32 -24.88 7.81
N LEU A 539 -0.12 -26.20 7.72
CA LEU A 539 0.93 -26.87 6.94
C LEU A 539 2.32 -26.20 7.06
N PRO A 540 2.90 -26.05 8.27
CA PRO A 540 4.05 -25.16 8.51
C PRO A 540 5.36 -25.58 7.82
N ASP A 541 5.49 -26.83 7.42
CA ASP A 541 6.65 -27.40 6.75
C ASP A 541 6.43 -27.61 5.24
N HIS A 542 5.28 -27.13 4.70
CA HIS A 542 4.89 -27.23 3.31
C HIS A 542 5.27 -25.96 2.55
N TYR A 543 5.84 -26.08 1.34
CA TYR A 543 6.10 -24.95 0.47
C TYR A 543 4.84 -24.60 -0.32
N SER A 544 3.89 -23.95 0.36
CA SER A 544 2.57 -23.67 -0.20
C SER A 544 2.62 -22.54 -1.24
N GLY A 545 1.87 -22.74 -2.34
CA GLY A 545 1.62 -21.78 -3.40
C GLY A 545 0.13 -21.46 -3.49
N GLY A 546 -0.59 -22.09 -4.44
CA GLY A 546 -2.01 -21.91 -4.64
C GLY A 546 -2.88 -22.63 -3.61
N ALA A 547 -4.16 -22.22 -3.53
CA ALA A 547 -5.20 -22.90 -2.76
C ALA A 547 -6.56 -22.77 -3.45
N SER A 548 -7.40 -23.78 -3.33
CA SER A 548 -8.80 -23.74 -3.76
C SER A 548 -9.69 -24.57 -2.85
N PHE A 549 -10.95 -24.15 -2.71
CA PHE A 549 -11.98 -24.94 -2.06
C PHE A 549 -12.92 -25.59 -3.10
N ALA A 550 -13.35 -26.80 -2.84
CA ALA A 550 -14.38 -27.51 -3.63
C ALA A 550 -15.04 -28.60 -2.78
N ASP A 551 -16.32 -28.80 -2.91
CA ASP A 551 -17.05 -29.95 -2.32
C ASP A 551 -16.89 -31.16 -3.26
N TYR A 552 -15.71 -31.83 -3.20
CA TYR A 552 -15.37 -32.89 -4.16
C TYR A 552 -16.12 -34.19 -3.90
N ASP A 553 -16.62 -34.40 -2.69
CA ASP A 553 -17.36 -35.61 -2.32
C ASP A 553 -18.86 -35.40 -2.12
N ASN A 554 -19.36 -34.19 -2.49
CA ASN A 554 -20.77 -33.82 -2.47
C ASN A 554 -21.44 -33.91 -1.08
N ASP A 555 -20.69 -33.82 0.01
CA ASP A 555 -21.23 -33.90 1.38
C ASP A 555 -21.82 -32.55 1.86
N GLY A 556 -21.59 -31.48 1.15
CA GLY A 556 -22.11 -30.12 1.39
C GLY A 556 -21.17 -29.24 2.19
N TRP A 557 -19.91 -29.64 2.35
CA TRP A 557 -18.87 -28.88 3.01
C TRP A 557 -17.68 -28.66 2.07
N PRO A 558 -17.15 -27.46 1.97
CA PRO A 558 -16.03 -27.19 1.06
C PRO A 558 -14.74 -27.83 1.60
N ASP A 559 -14.11 -28.67 0.79
CA ASP A 559 -12.81 -29.27 1.05
C ASP A 559 -11.67 -28.35 0.54
N LEU A 560 -10.47 -28.48 1.09
CA LEU A 560 -9.36 -27.59 0.79
C LEU A 560 -8.22 -28.32 0.07
N LEU A 561 -7.91 -27.91 -1.14
CA LEU A 561 -6.70 -28.30 -1.85
C LEU A 561 -5.64 -27.20 -1.71
N VAL A 562 -4.47 -27.56 -1.20
CA VAL A 562 -3.29 -26.68 -1.08
C VAL A 562 -2.20 -27.17 -2.01
N LEU A 563 -1.83 -26.33 -2.96
CA LEU A 563 -0.80 -26.62 -3.96
C LEU A 563 0.59 -26.28 -3.45
N GLY A 564 1.56 -27.09 -3.84
CA GLY A 564 2.92 -26.97 -3.35
C GLY A 564 4.00 -27.07 -4.40
N ARG A 565 5.23 -26.92 -3.96
CA ARG A 565 6.41 -27.04 -4.82
C ARG A 565 6.82 -28.50 -5.06
N GLU A 566 6.52 -29.41 -4.16
CA GLU A 566 6.98 -30.78 -4.18
C GLU A 566 5.86 -31.79 -3.96
N ASN A 567 4.72 -31.35 -3.47
CA ASN A 567 3.52 -32.16 -3.22
C ASN A 567 2.32 -31.24 -3.00
N ASP A 568 1.15 -31.70 -3.43
CA ASP A 568 -0.14 -31.09 -3.12
C ASP A 568 -0.77 -31.79 -1.93
N VAL A 569 -1.65 -31.09 -1.21
CA VAL A 569 -2.33 -31.61 -0.01
C VAL A 569 -3.84 -31.37 -0.15
N LEU A 570 -4.61 -32.47 -0.19
CA LEU A 570 -6.07 -32.44 -0.14
C LEU A 570 -6.55 -32.69 1.30
N LEU A 571 -7.26 -31.73 1.83
CA LEU A 571 -7.80 -31.74 3.20
C LEU A 571 -9.32 -31.81 3.13
N HIS A 572 -9.89 -32.93 3.58
CA HIS A 572 -11.34 -33.12 3.66
C HIS A 572 -11.90 -32.37 4.88
N ASN A 573 -13.00 -31.65 4.69
CA ASN A 573 -13.69 -30.91 5.74
C ASN A 573 -14.66 -31.82 6.51
N ASP A 574 -14.35 -32.12 7.73
CA ASP A 574 -15.15 -32.98 8.61
C ASP A 574 -16.42 -32.26 9.12
N GLN A 575 -17.25 -31.75 8.21
CA GLN A 575 -18.53 -31.08 8.45
C GLN A 575 -18.41 -29.82 9.35
N GLY A 576 -17.43 -28.97 9.06
CA GLY A 576 -17.14 -27.76 9.85
C GLY A 576 -16.48 -28.02 11.20
N GLY A 577 -16.26 -29.31 11.55
CA GLY A 577 -15.65 -29.69 12.82
C GLY A 577 -14.14 -29.84 12.81
N GLY A 578 -13.53 -29.86 11.62
CA GLY A 578 -12.08 -30.06 11.45
C GLY A 578 -11.70 -30.37 10.00
N PHE A 579 -10.42 -30.62 9.78
CA PHE A 579 -9.91 -31.04 8.48
C PHE A 579 -9.04 -32.30 8.63
N SER A 580 -9.20 -33.24 7.70
CA SER A 580 -8.45 -34.49 7.66
C SER A 580 -7.64 -34.58 6.35
N ASP A 581 -6.34 -34.87 6.43
CA ASP A 581 -5.49 -35.08 5.25
C ASP A 581 -5.86 -36.41 4.57
N VAL A 582 -6.43 -36.33 3.39
CA VAL A 582 -6.87 -37.45 2.57
C VAL A 582 -6.04 -37.64 1.30
N THR A 583 -5.00 -36.85 1.08
CA THR A 583 -4.19 -36.78 -0.14
C THR A 583 -3.78 -38.16 -0.68
N ALA A 584 -3.19 -38.97 0.20
CA ALA A 584 -2.73 -40.31 -0.20
C ALA A 584 -3.87 -41.31 -0.44
N ALA A 585 -4.99 -41.14 0.28
CA ALA A 585 -6.16 -41.99 0.13
C ALA A 585 -6.95 -41.63 -1.14
N ALA A 586 -7.06 -40.33 -1.44
CA ALA A 586 -7.71 -39.79 -2.62
C ALA A 586 -6.93 -40.04 -3.92
N GLY A 587 -5.63 -40.28 -3.84
CA GLY A 587 -4.80 -40.56 -5.02
C GLY A 587 -4.37 -39.35 -5.83
N VAL A 588 -4.46 -38.14 -5.25
CA VAL A 588 -4.10 -36.87 -5.92
C VAL A 588 -2.67 -36.40 -5.55
N SER A 589 -1.86 -37.25 -4.95
CA SER A 589 -0.49 -36.94 -4.61
C SER A 589 0.38 -36.78 -5.88
N ASP A 590 0.88 -35.61 -6.09
CA ASP A 590 1.80 -35.22 -7.16
C ASP A 590 3.15 -34.79 -6.55
N SER A 591 4.24 -34.88 -7.30
CA SER A 591 5.59 -34.43 -6.89
C SER A 591 6.13 -33.30 -7.74
N PHE A 592 5.26 -32.60 -8.43
CA PHE A 592 5.55 -31.49 -9.32
C PHE A 592 5.32 -30.13 -8.66
N ALA A 593 5.71 -29.07 -9.35
CA ALA A 593 5.57 -27.71 -8.85
C ALA A 593 4.25 -27.12 -9.30
N SER A 594 3.19 -27.45 -8.57
CA SER A 594 1.82 -27.04 -8.89
C SER A 594 1.59 -25.56 -8.69
N LYS A 595 0.86 -24.91 -9.59
CA LYS A 595 0.58 -23.47 -9.57
C LYS A 595 -0.88 -23.15 -9.35
N THR A 596 -1.75 -23.78 -10.10
CA THR A 596 -3.20 -23.56 -10.04
C THR A 596 -3.92 -24.88 -10.17
N ALA A 597 -5.00 -25.01 -9.42
CA ALA A 597 -5.99 -26.08 -9.54
C ALA A 597 -7.30 -25.52 -10.06
N SER A 598 -7.99 -26.29 -10.89
CA SER A 598 -9.31 -25.92 -11.42
C SER A 598 -10.22 -27.15 -11.41
N TRP A 599 -11.43 -26.97 -10.88
CA TRP A 599 -12.41 -28.01 -10.68
C TRP A 599 -13.55 -27.89 -11.69
N ALA A 600 -13.99 -28.98 -12.27
CA ALA A 600 -15.21 -29.10 -13.09
C ALA A 600 -15.65 -30.56 -13.19
N ASP A 601 -16.88 -30.77 -13.51
CA ASP A 601 -17.47 -32.10 -13.84
C ASP A 601 -17.45 -32.20 -15.37
N TYR A 602 -16.33 -32.73 -15.94
CA TYR A 602 -16.12 -32.70 -17.37
C TYR A 602 -16.95 -33.77 -18.13
N ASP A 603 -17.39 -34.80 -17.41
CA ASP A 603 -18.14 -35.89 -18.01
C ASP A 603 -19.60 -35.96 -17.55
N ASN A 604 -20.05 -34.94 -16.81
CA ASN A 604 -21.39 -34.72 -16.32
C ASN A 604 -21.92 -35.93 -15.50
N ASP A 605 -21.03 -36.54 -14.69
CA ASP A 605 -21.40 -37.67 -13.82
C ASP A 605 -21.87 -37.22 -12.43
N GLY A 606 -21.77 -35.94 -12.13
CA GLY A 606 -22.17 -35.28 -10.89
C GLY A 606 -21.07 -35.15 -9.85
N TRP A 607 -19.82 -35.48 -10.19
CA TRP A 607 -18.67 -35.36 -9.31
C TRP A 607 -17.64 -34.38 -9.91
N LEU A 608 -17.02 -33.54 -9.06
CA LEU A 608 -16.03 -32.61 -9.52
C LEU A 608 -14.70 -33.31 -9.82
N ASP A 609 -14.24 -33.19 -11.06
CA ASP A 609 -12.92 -33.59 -11.52
C ASP A 609 -11.91 -32.45 -11.30
N LEU A 610 -10.61 -32.78 -11.34
CA LEU A 610 -9.54 -31.85 -10.98
C LEU A 610 -8.50 -31.72 -12.10
N TYR A 611 -8.23 -30.49 -12.54
CA TYR A 611 -7.06 -30.18 -13.34
C TYR A 611 -6.01 -29.45 -12.50
N VAL A 612 -4.74 -29.91 -12.52
CA VAL A 612 -3.60 -29.28 -11.84
C VAL A 612 -2.56 -28.83 -12.86
N ALA A 613 -2.33 -27.52 -12.92
CA ALA A 613 -1.32 -26.94 -13.80
C ALA A 613 0.05 -26.92 -13.10
N ASN A 614 1.06 -27.50 -13.74
CA ASN A 614 2.41 -27.67 -13.22
C ASN A 614 3.45 -26.84 -13.97
N TRP A 615 4.18 -25.99 -13.22
CA TRP A 615 5.22 -25.14 -13.75
C TRP A 615 6.58 -25.49 -13.15
N GLY A 616 7.33 -26.25 -13.88
CA GLY A 616 8.67 -26.65 -13.48
C GLY A 616 9.48 -27.20 -14.63
N CYS A 617 10.76 -27.40 -14.41
CA CYS A 617 11.67 -27.94 -15.41
C CYS A 617 12.60 -29.00 -14.81
N VAL A 618 12.65 -30.18 -15.41
CA VAL A 618 13.58 -31.25 -15.00
C VAL A 618 14.66 -31.41 -16.08
N PRO A 619 15.96 -31.32 -15.74
CA PRO A 619 16.57 -31.02 -14.45
C PRO A 619 16.86 -29.54 -14.19
N ARG A 620 16.64 -28.63 -15.11
CA ARG A 620 16.73 -27.16 -14.99
C ARG A 620 16.15 -26.49 -16.24
N CYS A 621 15.45 -25.35 -16.02
CA CYS A 621 15.01 -24.49 -17.11
C CYS A 621 16.20 -23.99 -17.96
N ALA A 622 16.43 -24.63 -19.08
CA ALA A 622 17.35 -24.16 -20.10
C ALA A 622 16.65 -24.28 -21.46
N ARG A 623 16.66 -23.20 -22.24
CA ARG A 623 16.15 -23.18 -23.63
C ARG A 623 17.00 -24.08 -24.54
N THR A 624 17.24 -25.33 -24.16
CA THR A 624 18.05 -26.30 -24.89
C THR A 624 17.20 -27.52 -25.27
N ALA A 625 17.37 -28.00 -26.46
CA ALA A 625 16.70 -29.20 -26.99
C ALA A 625 16.84 -30.39 -26.00
N GLY A 626 15.74 -30.97 -25.57
CA GLY A 626 15.69 -32.12 -24.66
C GLY A 626 15.31 -31.77 -23.19
N VAL A 627 14.85 -30.58 -22.88
CA VAL A 627 14.18 -30.25 -21.61
C VAL A 627 12.68 -30.37 -21.81
N SER A 628 12.01 -31.15 -20.99
CA SER A 628 10.54 -31.20 -20.88
C SER A 628 10.13 -30.39 -19.67
N GLY A 629 9.03 -29.62 -19.76
CA GLY A 629 8.31 -29.09 -18.59
C GLY A 629 7.82 -30.27 -17.73
N GLU A 630 7.37 -29.98 -16.54
CA GLU A 630 6.59 -30.90 -15.72
C GLU A 630 5.23 -31.07 -16.39
N PRO A 631 4.65 -32.29 -16.45
CA PRO A 631 3.33 -32.49 -17.04
C PRO A 631 2.25 -31.98 -16.11
N ASP A 632 1.23 -31.32 -16.63
CA ASP A 632 -0.01 -31.07 -15.91
C ASP A 632 -0.73 -32.39 -15.62
N ARG A 633 -1.74 -32.34 -14.74
CA ARG A 633 -2.56 -33.50 -14.37
C ARG A 633 -4.03 -33.21 -14.59
N LEU A 634 -4.70 -34.21 -15.14
CA LEU A 634 -6.16 -34.32 -15.15
C LEU A 634 -6.54 -35.55 -14.33
N TYR A 635 -7.33 -35.35 -13.30
CA TYR A 635 -7.84 -36.39 -12.41
C TYR A 635 -9.35 -36.50 -12.55
N HIS A 636 -9.84 -37.71 -12.83
CA HIS A 636 -11.26 -38.05 -12.80
C HIS A 636 -11.66 -38.47 -11.39
N ASN A 637 -12.75 -37.96 -10.87
CA ASN A 637 -13.33 -38.31 -9.57
C ASN A 637 -14.16 -39.59 -9.69
N ASN A 638 -13.76 -40.62 -8.98
CA ASN A 638 -14.46 -41.91 -9.05
C ASN A 638 -15.78 -41.95 -8.25
N GLY A 639 -16.18 -40.89 -7.56
CA GLY A 639 -17.38 -40.81 -6.74
C GLY A 639 -17.34 -41.63 -5.44
N ASP A 640 -16.17 -42.12 -5.06
CA ASP A 640 -15.96 -42.89 -3.82
C ASP A 640 -14.90 -42.28 -2.91
N GLY A 641 -14.58 -40.98 -3.14
CA GLY A 641 -13.55 -40.22 -2.42
C GLY A 641 -12.14 -40.45 -2.97
N THR A 642 -12.00 -41.08 -4.14
CA THR A 642 -10.73 -41.33 -4.81
C THR A 642 -10.71 -40.73 -6.22
N PHE A 643 -9.52 -40.45 -6.76
CA PHE A 643 -9.33 -39.95 -8.11
C PHE A 643 -8.49 -40.93 -8.95
N SER A 644 -8.72 -40.89 -10.25
CA SER A 644 -7.93 -41.62 -11.27
C SER A 644 -7.20 -40.61 -12.15
N ASP A 645 -5.87 -40.74 -12.31
CA ASP A 645 -5.11 -39.95 -13.29
C ASP A 645 -5.54 -40.37 -14.71
N VAL A 646 -6.18 -39.45 -15.41
CA VAL A 646 -6.67 -39.59 -16.78
C VAL A 646 -5.98 -38.58 -17.74
N THR A 647 -4.84 -38.05 -17.38
CA THR A 647 -4.06 -37.07 -18.16
C THR A 647 -3.83 -37.52 -19.61
N ASP A 648 -3.76 -38.81 -19.86
CA ASP A 648 -3.59 -39.39 -21.20
C ASP A 648 -4.77 -39.02 -22.18
N LEU A 649 -5.94 -38.60 -21.67
CA LEU A 649 -7.04 -38.09 -22.49
C LEU A 649 -6.67 -36.81 -23.26
N LEU A 650 -5.67 -36.06 -22.83
CA LEU A 650 -5.17 -34.83 -23.46
C LEU A 650 -4.08 -35.11 -24.50
N ASP A 651 -3.96 -36.35 -24.97
CA ASP A 651 -3.09 -36.82 -26.05
C ASP A 651 -1.60 -36.39 -25.90
N GLY A 652 -1.08 -36.33 -24.65
CA GLY A 652 0.31 -36.01 -24.36
C GLY A 652 0.67 -34.52 -24.58
N GLN A 653 -0.31 -33.64 -24.73
CA GLN A 653 -0.12 -32.20 -24.96
C GLN A 653 0.09 -31.38 -23.67
N THR A 654 0.21 -32.02 -22.51
CA THR A 654 0.33 -31.39 -21.18
C THR A 654 1.77 -31.04 -20.78
N TYR A 655 2.74 -31.29 -21.64
CA TYR A 655 4.13 -30.93 -21.41
C TYR A 655 4.38 -29.49 -21.85
N GLY A 656 4.32 -28.55 -20.94
CA GLY A 656 4.56 -27.13 -21.19
C GLY A 656 5.09 -26.44 -19.91
N GLY A 657 4.87 -25.16 -19.79
CA GLY A 657 5.00 -24.42 -18.56
C GLY A 657 3.59 -24.06 -18.09
N GLY A 658 2.75 -25.06 -17.78
CA GLY A 658 1.38 -24.85 -17.35
C GLY A 658 1.33 -23.95 -16.12
N PHE A 659 0.65 -22.81 -16.21
CA PHE A 659 0.56 -21.87 -15.09
C PHE A 659 -0.85 -21.81 -14.51
N VAL A 660 -1.85 -21.73 -15.40
CA VAL A 660 -3.25 -21.75 -15.02
C VAL A 660 -4.08 -22.44 -16.09
N ALA A 661 -5.02 -23.25 -15.65
CA ALA A 661 -6.06 -23.81 -16.49
C ALA A 661 -7.43 -23.30 -16.05
N ARG A 662 -8.30 -23.03 -17.02
CA ARG A 662 -9.68 -22.66 -16.78
C ARG A 662 -10.60 -23.59 -17.53
N TRP A 663 -11.62 -24.09 -16.82
CA TRP A 663 -12.74 -24.76 -17.42
C TRP A 663 -13.76 -23.72 -17.92
N LEU A 664 -14.31 -23.93 -19.10
CA LEU A 664 -15.30 -23.06 -19.72
C LEU A 664 -15.98 -23.80 -20.89
N ASP A 665 -17.20 -23.43 -21.17
CA ASP A 665 -17.92 -23.86 -22.38
C ASP A 665 -17.70 -22.78 -23.47
N PHE A 666 -16.60 -22.92 -24.27
CA PHE A 666 -16.20 -21.89 -25.24
C PHE A 666 -17.01 -21.91 -26.54
N ASP A 667 -17.69 -22.99 -26.88
CA ASP A 667 -18.43 -23.13 -28.12
C ASP A 667 -19.96 -23.28 -27.88
N ASN A 668 -20.39 -23.09 -26.65
CA ASN A 668 -21.78 -23.09 -26.19
C ASN A 668 -22.54 -24.43 -26.51
N ASP A 669 -21.82 -25.55 -26.38
CA ASP A 669 -22.42 -26.87 -26.56
C ASP A 669 -22.87 -27.54 -25.24
N GLY A 670 -22.51 -26.95 -24.10
CA GLY A 670 -22.89 -27.34 -22.75
C GLY A 670 -21.88 -28.23 -22.05
N ASP A 671 -20.80 -28.64 -22.73
CA ASP A 671 -19.70 -29.39 -22.12
C ASP A 671 -18.56 -28.47 -21.64
N GLN A 672 -17.84 -28.88 -20.59
CA GLN A 672 -16.74 -28.10 -20.05
C GLN A 672 -15.45 -28.40 -20.81
N ASP A 673 -14.89 -27.37 -21.47
CA ASP A 673 -13.63 -27.39 -22.20
C ASP A 673 -12.48 -26.88 -21.31
N ILE A 674 -11.23 -27.05 -21.75
CA ILE A 674 -10.05 -26.61 -20.99
C ILE A 674 -9.26 -25.56 -21.78
N TYR A 675 -9.08 -24.36 -21.23
CA TYR A 675 -8.08 -23.43 -21.71
C TYR A 675 -6.87 -23.40 -20.76
N LEU A 676 -5.69 -23.76 -21.27
CA LEU A 676 -4.43 -23.81 -20.54
C LEU A 676 -3.53 -22.65 -20.96
N VAL A 677 -3.16 -21.82 -20.02
CA VAL A 677 -2.18 -20.75 -20.19
C VAL A 677 -0.78 -21.27 -19.85
N ASN A 678 0.12 -21.19 -20.81
CA ASN A 678 1.51 -21.61 -20.70
C ASN A 678 2.47 -20.43 -20.56
N ASP A 679 3.49 -20.60 -19.72
CA ASP A 679 4.62 -19.68 -19.66
C ASP A 679 5.71 -20.09 -20.68
N GLU A 680 5.79 -19.39 -21.82
CA GLU A 680 6.81 -19.63 -22.85
C GLU A 680 8.26 -19.40 -22.38
N PHE A 681 8.50 -18.86 -21.18
CA PHE A 681 9.85 -18.75 -20.65
C PHE A 681 10.53 -20.11 -20.52
N ILE A 682 9.74 -21.16 -20.30
CA ILE A 682 10.22 -22.53 -20.15
C ILE A 682 10.30 -23.27 -21.49
N LEU A 683 9.21 -23.33 -22.25
CA LEU A 683 9.11 -24.11 -23.50
C LEU A 683 8.08 -23.52 -24.47
N PRO A 684 8.33 -23.55 -25.79
CA PRO A 684 7.24 -23.42 -26.75
C PRO A 684 6.44 -24.73 -26.80
N PRO A 685 5.19 -24.80 -26.37
CA PRO A 685 4.13 -24.49 -27.31
C PRO A 685 3.27 -23.38 -26.79
N GLY A 686 2.71 -22.43 -27.32
CA GLY A 686 1.74 -21.43 -26.81
C GLY A 686 0.65 -22.04 -25.95
N ASN A 687 -0.33 -21.24 -25.60
CA ASN A 687 -1.53 -21.65 -24.85
C ASN A 687 -2.26 -22.78 -25.58
N LYS A 688 -3.05 -23.57 -24.85
CA LYS A 688 -3.81 -24.70 -25.35
C LYS A 688 -5.29 -24.56 -25.08
N LEU A 689 -6.10 -24.87 -26.08
CA LEU A 689 -7.56 -25.04 -25.93
C LEU A 689 -7.89 -26.48 -26.28
N PHE A 690 -8.41 -27.21 -25.33
CA PHE A 690 -8.89 -28.58 -25.49
C PHE A 690 -10.40 -28.57 -25.47
N ARG A 691 -11.01 -28.88 -26.62
CA ARG A 691 -12.46 -29.09 -26.71
C ARG A 691 -12.84 -30.45 -26.18
N ASN A 692 -13.85 -30.47 -25.32
CA ASN A 692 -14.48 -31.70 -24.85
C ASN A 692 -15.40 -32.27 -25.94
N ASP A 693 -15.05 -33.40 -26.47
CA ASP A 693 -15.84 -34.07 -27.53
C ASP A 693 -16.73 -35.19 -26.96
N GLY A 694 -16.83 -35.30 -25.64
CA GLY A 694 -17.68 -36.26 -24.95
C GLY A 694 -17.23 -37.73 -25.08
N PRO A 695 -18.14 -38.69 -24.78
CA PRO A 695 -17.80 -40.12 -24.81
C PRO A 695 -17.73 -40.66 -26.23
N GLY A 696 -16.73 -41.51 -26.53
CA GLY A 696 -16.71 -42.25 -27.83
C GLY A 696 -15.36 -42.61 -28.39
N CYS A 697 -14.26 -42.19 -27.81
CA CYS A 697 -12.95 -42.61 -28.21
C CYS A 697 -12.41 -43.87 -27.50
N ALA A 698 -11.23 -44.33 -27.92
CA ALA A 698 -10.64 -45.56 -27.40
C ALA A 698 -10.32 -45.52 -25.88
N GLY A 699 -10.24 -44.31 -25.30
CA GLY A 699 -10.06 -44.10 -23.88
C GLY A 699 -11.33 -43.91 -23.07
N GLY A 700 -12.49 -43.91 -23.73
CA GLY A 700 -13.82 -43.71 -23.10
C GLY A 700 -14.33 -42.28 -23.23
N TRP A 701 -13.56 -41.27 -22.94
CA TRP A 701 -13.85 -39.84 -23.10
C TRP A 701 -12.81 -39.14 -23.99
N CYS A 702 -13.16 -38.07 -24.66
CA CYS A 702 -12.35 -37.45 -25.69
C CYS A 702 -12.13 -35.94 -25.46
N PHE A 703 -10.90 -35.48 -25.59
CA PHE A 703 -10.58 -34.08 -25.75
C PHE A 703 -9.79 -33.87 -27.06
N THR A 704 -10.09 -32.82 -27.81
CA THR A 704 -9.37 -32.45 -29.04
C THR A 704 -8.70 -31.08 -28.87
N GLU A 705 -7.40 -31.01 -29.13
CA GLU A 705 -6.65 -29.75 -29.13
C GLU A 705 -7.03 -28.93 -30.37
N VAL A 706 -7.67 -27.76 -30.15
CA VAL A 706 -8.23 -26.90 -31.20
C VAL A 706 -7.67 -25.49 -31.21
N SER A 707 -6.59 -25.22 -30.48
CA SER A 707 -6.04 -23.87 -30.27
C SER A 707 -5.76 -23.12 -31.56
N ALA A 708 -5.07 -23.77 -32.50
CA ALA A 708 -4.72 -23.13 -33.78
C ALA A 708 -5.96 -22.92 -34.67
N GLU A 709 -6.92 -23.82 -34.64
CA GLU A 709 -8.20 -23.71 -35.37
C GLU A 709 -9.04 -22.56 -34.86
N GLN A 710 -9.05 -22.39 -33.53
CA GLN A 710 -9.83 -21.35 -32.84
C GLN A 710 -9.08 -20.03 -32.69
N GLY A 711 -7.84 -19.89 -33.22
CA GLY A 711 -7.07 -18.65 -33.03
C GLY A 711 -6.63 -18.40 -31.58
N ALA A 712 -6.57 -19.46 -30.78
CA ALA A 712 -6.31 -19.41 -29.34
C ALA A 712 -4.89 -19.88 -28.96
N ASP A 713 -4.02 -20.23 -29.94
CA ASP A 713 -2.65 -20.71 -29.77
C ASP A 713 -1.65 -19.58 -29.45
N THR A 714 -2.03 -18.62 -28.63
CA THR A 714 -1.25 -17.43 -28.34
C THR A 714 0.02 -17.79 -27.57
N ARG A 715 1.13 -17.13 -27.95
CA ARG A 715 2.45 -17.33 -27.35
C ARG A 715 2.76 -16.17 -26.40
N VAL A 716 2.76 -16.45 -25.12
CA VAL A 716 2.97 -15.49 -24.04
C VAL A 716 3.81 -16.09 -22.92
N MET A 717 4.32 -15.26 -22.03
CA MET A 717 4.74 -15.68 -20.70
C MET A 717 3.54 -15.47 -19.78
N GLY A 718 2.53 -16.32 -19.93
CA GLY A 718 1.23 -16.18 -19.31
C GLY A 718 1.21 -16.77 -17.91
N MET A 719 0.47 -16.10 -16.99
CA MET A 719 0.42 -16.49 -15.59
C MET A 719 -1.00 -16.53 -15.02
N GLY A 720 -1.90 -15.64 -15.42
CA GLY A 720 -3.28 -15.60 -14.96
C GLY A 720 -4.28 -15.49 -16.10
N ILE A 721 -5.52 -15.92 -15.87
CA ILE A 721 -6.63 -15.85 -16.81
C ILE A 721 -7.89 -15.34 -16.11
N ALA A 722 -8.71 -14.56 -16.84
CA ALA A 722 -10.11 -14.31 -16.55
C ALA A 722 -10.93 -14.60 -17.80
N ALA A 723 -12.15 -15.10 -17.63
CA ALA A 723 -13.08 -15.33 -18.73
C ALA A 723 -14.46 -14.78 -18.36
N ASP A 724 -15.05 -14.00 -19.26
CA ASP A 724 -16.38 -13.42 -19.07
C ASP A 724 -16.96 -12.97 -20.41
N ASP A 725 -18.25 -12.66 -20.45
CA ASP A 725 -18.92 -12.05 -21.61
C ASP A 725 -18.84 -10.52 -21.49
N TRP A 726 -17.65 -9.93 -21.79
CA TRP A 726 -17.43 -8.48 -21.61
C TRP A 726 -18.15 -7.61 -22.64
N ASN A 727 -18.56 -8.17 -23.76
CA ASN A 727 -19.24 -7.43 -24.82
C ASN A 727 -20.77 -7.66 -24.85
N GLY A 728 -21.30 -8.56 -24.00
CA GLY A 728 -22.72 -8.86 -23.88
C GLY A 728 -23.31 -9.60 -25.07
N ASP A 729 -22.49 -10.39 -25.80
CA ASP A 729 -22.94 -11.12 -26.99
C ASP A 729 -23.32 -12.59 -26.72
N GLY A 730 -23.17 -13.05 -25.48
CA GLY A 730 -23.51 -14.42 -25.04
C GLY A 730 -22.44 -15.45 -25.32
N TRP A 731 -21.19 -15.02 -25.58
CA TRP A 731 -20.01 -15.86 -25.73
C TRP A 731 -18.94 -15.45 -24.74
N LEU A 732 -18.23 -16.42 -24.16
CA LEU A 732 -17.13 -16.13 -23.25
C LEU A 732 -15.90 -15.61 -24.02
N ASP A 733 -15.43 -14.42 -23.62
CA ASP A 733 -14.15 -13.85 -24.01
C ASP A 733 -13.06 -14.27 -23.00
N LEU A 734 -11.80 -14.24 -23.41
CA LEU A 734 -10.66 -14.62 -22.57
C LEU A 734 -9.70 -13.45 -22.41
N PHE A 735 -9.33 -13.13 -21.20
CA PHE A 735 -8.21 -12.25 -20.89
C PHE A 735 -7.12 -13.04 -20.17
N PHE A 736 -5.88 -12.94 -20.64
CA PHE A 736 -4.75 -13.52 -19.91
C PHE A 736 -3.56 -12.60 -19.86
N THR A 737 -2.91 -12.69 -18.71
CA THR A 737 -1.77 -11.86 -18.34
C THR A 737 -0.50 -12.29 -19.06
N ASN A 738 0.52 -11.41 -19.05
CA ASN A 738 1.79 -11.68 -19.69
C ASN A 738 2.93 -10.92 -19.00
N ALA A 739 4.13 -11.44 -19.04
CA ALA A 739 5.32 -10.63 -18.82
C ALA A 739 5.58 -9.78 -20.09
N GLY A 740 4.82 -8.70 -20.22
CA GLY A 740 4.73 -7.85 -21.39
C GLY A 740 3.29 -7.42 -21.63
N ARG A 741 2.88 -7.29 -22.87
CA ARG A 741 1.51 -6.92 -23.21
C ARG A 741 0.55 -8.07 -22.92
N ALA A 742 -0.50 -7.79 -22.15
CA ALA A 742 -1.61 -8.72 -21.93
C ALA A 742 -2.39 -8.97 -23.23
N VAL A 743 -3.17 -10.05 -23.24
CA VAL A 743 -3.97 -10.49 -24.39
C VAL A 743 -5.43 -10.59 -23.99
N MET A 744 -6.32 -10.06 -24.83
CA MET A 744 -7.77 -10.27 -24.73
C MET A 744 -8.23 -10.91 -26.03
N LEU A 745 -8.70 -12.15 -25.93
CA LEU A 745 -9.27 -12.91 -27.04
C LEU A 745 -10.79 -12.81 -26.98
N GLN A 746 -11.36 -12.10 -27.93
CA GLN A 746 -12.80 -11.95 -28.05
C GLN A 746 -13.35 -13.06 -28.95
N LYS A 747 -14.39 -13.76 -28.47
CA LYS A 747 -15.12 -14.77 -29.22
C LYS A 747 -16.15 -14.09 -30.13
N GLN A 748 -16.22 -14.55 -31.36
CA GLN A 748 -17.17 -13.99 -32.33
C GLN A 748 -18.16 -15.05 -32.78
N GLY A 749 -19.15 -15.35 -31.96
CA GLY A 749 -20.06 -16.43 -32.18
C GLY A 749 -19.33 -17.76 -32.31
N SER A 750 -19.71 -18.64 -33.25
CA SER A 750 -19.00 -19.90 -33.52
C SER A 750 -17.71 -19.74 -34.30
N GLY A 751 -17.24 -18.50 -34.58
CA GLY A 751 -15.96 -18.19 -35.24
C GLY A 751 -14.76 -18.36 -34.33
N PRO A 752 -13.54 -18.19 -34.86
CA PRO A 752 -12.34 -18.17 -34.03
C PRO A 752 -12.27 -16.92 -33.16
N PHE A 753 -11.44 -16.98 -32.13
CA PHE A 753 -11.10 -15.83 -31.31
C PHE A 753 -10.28 -14.78 -32.07
N GLU A 754 -10.50 -13.52 -31.76
CA GLU A 754 -9.70 -12.38 -32.24
C GLU A 754 -9.04 -11.65 -31.06
N ASN A 755 -7.76 -11.31 -31.18
CA ASN A 755 -7.07 -10.54 -30.14
C ASN A 755 -7.40 -9.05 -30.27
N VAL A 756 -8.19 -8.54 -29.33
CA VAL A 756 -8.68 -7.16 -29.28
C VAL A 756 -8.01 -6.31 -28.17
N ALA A 757 -7.01 -6.82 -27.44
CA ALA A 757 -6.45 -6.17 -26.27
C ALA A 757 -5.97 -4.73 -26.51
N ALA A 758 -5.43 -4.44 -27.71
CA ALA A 758 -4.95 -3.09 -28.05
C ALA A 758 -6.12 -2.13 -28.33
N GLU A 759 -7.12 -2.59 -29.04
CA GLU A 759 -8.34 -1.86 -29.40
C GLU A 759 -9.21 -1.63 -28.16
N ALA A 760 -9.33 -2.63 -27.31
CA ALA A 760 -10.06 -2.57 -26.05
C ALA A 760 -9.37 -1.71 -24.97
N GLY A 761 -8.06 -1.41 -25.14
CA GLY A 761 -7.33 -0.59 -24.19
C GLY A 761 -6.73 -1.36 -22.99
N VAL A 762 -6.78 -2.70 -23.00
CA VAL A 762 -6.30 -3.56 -21.89
C VAL A 762 -4.91 -4.19 -22.13
N ALA A 763 -4.23 -3.84 -23.22
CA ALA A 763 -2.94 -4.47 -23.60
C ALA A 763 -1.78 -4.21 -22.65
N MET A 764 -1.87 -3.22 -21.77
CA MET A 764 -0.85 -2.83 -20.78
C MET A 764 0.51 -2.40 -21.38
N ASP A 765 1.43 -1.89 -20.54
CA ASP A 765 2.80 -1.53 -20.98
C ASP A 765 3.64 -2.81 -21.17
N ALA A 766 4.45 -2.86 -22.23
CA ALA A 766 5.32 -3.99 -22.54
C ALA A 766 6.41 -4.32 -21.49
N ARG A 767 6.53 -3.50 -20.44
CA ARG A 767 7.46 -3.72 -19.33
C ARG A 767 6.75 -4.16 -18.04
N THR A 768 5.44 -4.24 -18.04
CA THR A 768 4.65 -4.77 -16.93
C THR A 768 4.75 -6.29 -16.91
N VAL A 769 4.82 -6.87 -15.73
CA VAL A 769 4.65 -8.31 -15.51
C VAL A 769 3.32 -8.47 -14.80
N ALA A 770 2.30 -8.87 -15.53
CA ALA A 770 0.99 -9.12 -15.00
C ALA A 770 0.85 -10.58 -14.58
N TRP A 771 0.24 -10.83 -13.40
CA TRP A 771 0.11 -12.14 -12.78
C TRP A 771 -1.36 -12.58 -12.73
N GLY A 772 -2.02 -12.43 -11.61
CA GLY A 772 -3.43 -12.76 -11.44
C GLY A 772 -4.36 -11.78 -12.17
N ALA A 773 -5.54 -12.26 -12.55
CA ALA A 773 -6.61 -11.43 -13.08
C ALA A 773 -7.95 -11.99 -12.63
N THR A 774 -8.93 -11.11 -12.38
CA THR A 774 -10.32 -11.48 -12.06
C THR A 774 -11.30 -10.52 -12.72
N SER A 775 -12.49 -11.04 -13.07
CA SER A 775 -13.60 -10.27 -13.62
C SER A 775 -14.62 -9.97 -12.52
N LEU A 776 -15.08 -8.73 -12.43
CA LEU A 776 -16.08 -8.29 -11.47
C LEU A 776 -16.89 -7.14 -12.08
N ASP A 777 -18.05 -6.84 -11.54
CA ASP A 777 -18.78 -5.58 -11.79
C ASP A 777 -18.64 -4.73 -10.53
N TYR A 778 -17.59 -3.89 -10.47
CA TYR A 778 -17.22 -3.21 -9.22
C TYR A 778 -18.22 -2.14 -8.81
N ASP A 779 -18.93 -1.50 -9.76
CA ASP A 779 -19.88 -0.42 -9.49
C ASP A 779 -21.35 -0.82 -9.74
N ASN A 780 -21.61 -2.12 -9.93
CA ASN A 780 -22.93 -2.70 -10.15
C ASN A 780 -23.69 -2.04 -11.31
N ASP A 781 -22.99 -1.51 -12.32
CA ASP A 781 -23.61 -0.85 -13.48
C ASP A 781 -24.13 -1.85 -14.54
N GLY A 782 -23.82 -3.14 -14.38
CA GLY A 782 -24.20 -4.24 -15.24
C GLY A 782 -23.25 -4.50 -16.39
N LEU A 783 -22.04 -3.94 -16.34
CA LEU A 783 -20.93 -4.22 -17.25
C LEU A 783 -19.78 -4.88 -16.44
N ARG A 784 -19.28 -5.99 -16.95
CA ARG A 784 -18.17 -6.69 -16.27
C ARG A 784 -16.85 -5.95 -16.48
N ASP A 785 -16.16 -5.67 -15.41
CA ASP A 785 -14.85 -5.03 -15.34
C ASP A 785 -13.74 -6.06 -15.16
N LEU A 786 -12.48 -5.61 -15.20
CA LEU A 786 -11.32 -6.49 -15.12
C LEU A 786 -10.26 -5.91 -14.17
N TYR A 787 -9.93 -6.65 -13.11
CA TYR A 787 -8.81 -6.31 -12.22
C TYR A 787 -7.60 -7.19 -12.49
N VAL A 788 -6.39 -6.60 -12.47
CA VAL A 788 -5.14 -7.32 -12.78
C VAL A 788 -4.08 -7.05 -11.73
N ALA A 789 -3.58 -8.10 -11.10
CA ALA A 789 -2.44 -8.05 -10.20
C ALA A 789 -1.13 -7.91 -10.99
N THR A 790 -0.27 -6.94 -10.62
CA THR A 790 0.94 -6.63 -11.38
C THR A 790 2.18 -6.48 -10.51
N MET A 791 3.34 -6.80 -11.12
CA MET A 791 4.66 -6.44 -10.59
C MET A 791 5.58 -6.02 -11.73
N ARG A 792 6.74 -5.44 -11.40
CA ARG A 792 7.76 -5.07 -12.38
C ARG A 792 9.14 -5.43 -11.85
N ASP A 793 9.77 -6.44 -12.46
CA ASP A 793 11.10 -6.95 -12.08
C ASP A 793 11.25 -7.18 -10.56
N GLY A 794 10.20 -7.72 -9.88
CA GLY A 794 10.17 -7.92 -8.44
C GLY A 794 9.92 -6.64 -7.64
N VAL A 795 9.49 -5.55 -8.29
CA VAL A 795 9.17 -4.25 -7.67
C VAL A 795 7.67 -3.98 -7.88
N SER A 796 7.07 -3.25 -6.95
CA SER A 796 5.67 -2.82 -7.04
C SER A 796 5.37 -2.16 -8.39
N ALA A 797 4.28 -2.57 -9.01
CA ALA A 797 3.66 -1.90 -10.16
C ALA A 797 2.22 -1.57 -9.77
N PHE A 798 1.56 -0.71 -10.52
CA PHE A 798 0.18 -0.37 -10.23
C PHE A 798 -0.75 -1.43 -10.78
N ASN A 799 -1.68 -1.90 -9.96
CA ASN A 799 -2.72 -2.83 -10.37
C ASN A 799 -3.82 -2.05 -11.10
N PRO A 800 -4.05 -2.28 -12.38
CA PRO A 800 -5.15 -1.65 -13.07
C PRO A 800 -6.50 -2.29 -12.68
N LEU A 801 -7.50 -1.47 -12.51
CA LEU A 801 -8.91 -1.84 -12.62
C LEU A 801 -9.41 -1.25 -13.93
N PHE A 802 -9.65 -2.09 -14.90
CA PHE A 802 -10.15 -1.71 -16.21
C PHE A 802 -11.68 -1.69 -16.17
N ARG A 803 -12.25 -0.49 -16.09
CA ARG A 803 -13.69 -0.27 -16.16
C ARG A 803 -14.19 -0.43 -17.59
N ASN A 804 -15.16 -1.29 -17.79
CA ASN A 804 -15.85 -1.49 -19.06
C ASN A 804 -16.69 -0.26 -19.41
N GLN A 805 -16.55 0.28 -20.63
CA GLN A 805 -17.28 1.47 -21.08
C GLN A 805 -18.58 1.11 -21.83
N GLY A 806 -18.86 -0.19 -22.03
CA GLY A 806 -20.04 -0.68 -22.77
C GLY A 806 -19.98 -0.50 -24.29
N ASP A 807 -18.86 -0.06 -24.82
CA ASP A 807 -18.62 0.13 -26.26
C ASP A 807 -17.49 -0.76 -26.81
N GLY A 808 -17.08 -1.78 -26.03
CA GLY A 808 -15.96 -2.66 -26.34
C GLY A 808 -14.59 -2.12 -25.93
N THR A 809 -14.55 -0.99 -25.21
CA THR A 809 -13.30 -0.42 -24.66
C THR A 809 -13.34 -0.36 -23.14
N PHE A 810 -12.15 -0.27 -22.54
CA PHE A 810 -11.97 -0.17 -21.10
C PHE A 810 -11.13 1.04 -20.73
N ALA A 811 -11.39 1.61 -19.55
CA ALA A 811 -10.60 2.68 -18.96
C ALA A 811 -9.91 2.17 -17.69
N ASP A 812 -8.60 2.35 -17.59
CA ASP A 812 -7.86 2.06 -16.35
C ASP A 812 -8.20 3.10 -15.28
N ILE A 813 -8.89 2.67 -14.24
CA ILE A 813 -9.29 3.48 -13.09
C ILE A 813 -8.68 2.96 -11.78
N GLY A 814 -7.71 2.03 -11.81
CA GLY A 814 -7.15 1.38 -10.62
C GLY A 814 -6.82 2.37 -9.52
N ARG A 815 -6.10 3.44 -9.86
CA ARG A 815 -5.77 4.51 -8.90
C ARG A 815 -6.98 5.33 -8.44
N ALA A 816 -7.85 5.67 -9.38
CA ALA A 816 -9.02 6.50 -9.05
C ALA A 816 -10.03 5.74 -8.21
N SER A 817 -10.10 4.42 -8.37
CA SER A 817 -11.00 3.55 -7.61
C SER A 817 -10.50 3.21 -6.21
N GLY A 818 -9.21 3.41 -5.90
CA GLY A 818 -8.59 2.96 -4.65
C GLY A 818 -8.20 1.48 -4.62
N ALA A 819 -8.37 0.73 -5.72
CA ALA A 819 -7.99 -0.68 -5.82
C ALA A 819 -6.52 -0.90 -6.17
N ASP A 820 -5.74 0.18 -6.26
CA ASP A 820 -4.33 0.17 -6.63
C ASP A 820 -3.47 -0.38 -5.49
N ASP A 821 -3.12 -1.66 -5.53
CA ASP A 821 -2.25 -2.27 -4.52
C ASP A 821 -0.80 -1.80 -4.70
N PRO A 822 -0.16 -1.33 -3.63
CA PRO A 822 1.21 -0.85 -3.66
C PRO A 822 2.28 -1.96 -3.61
N GLY A 823 1.88 -3.22 -3.45
CA GLY A 823 2.79 -4.36 -3.35
C GLY A 823 3.22 -4.91 -4.72
N PRO A 824 4.18 -5.86 -4.75
CA PRO A 824 4.41 -6.70 -5.91
C PRO A 824 3.33 -7.78 -5.97
N SER A 825 2.19 -7.44 -6.57
CA SER A 825 0.99 -8.26 -6.54
C SER A 825 1.08 -9.46 -7.48
N VAL A 826 0.63 -10.61 -6.99
CA VAL A 826 0.69 -11.89 -7.71
C VAL A 826 -0.70 -12.50 -7.85
N GLY A 827 -1.33 -12.92 -6.76
CA GLY A 827 -2.67 -13.50 -6.78
C GLY A 827 -3.76 -12.46 -6.50
N VAL A 828 -4.95 -12.71 -6.97
CA VAL A 828 -6.16 -11.96 -6.64
C VAL A 828 -7.36 -12.91 -6.58
N ALA A 829 -8.27 -12.69 -5.63
CA ALA A 829 -9.57 -13.36 -5.59
C ALA A 829 -10.65 -12.35 -5.22
N ALA A 830 -11.77 -12.43 -5.91
CA ALA A 830 -12.94 -11.59 -5.72
C ALA A 830 -14.02 -12.31 -4.90
N ALA A 831 -14.66 -11.60 -3.97
CA ALA A 831 -15.81 -12.09 -3.20
C ALA A 831 -16.55 -10.93 -2.55
N ASP A 832 -17.83 -11.06 -2.32
CA ASP A 832 -18.63 -10.21 -1.43
C ASP A 832 -18.54 -10.82 -0.03
N TYR A 833 -17.50 -10.44 0.75
CA TYR A 833 -17.20 -11.11 2.02
C TYR A 833 -18.10 -10.64 3.17
N ASP A 834 -18.70 -9.46 3.07
CA ASP A 834 -19.58 -8.90 4.11
C ASP A 834 -21.07 -8.94 3.71
N ASN A 835 -21.39 -9.58 2.58
CA ASN A 835 -22.73 -9.80 2.06
C ASN A 835 -23.52 -8.48 1.84
N ASP A 836 -22.87 -7.42 1.46
CA ASP A 836 -23.50 -6.14 1.16
C ASP A 836 -23.91 -5.99 -0.32
N GLY A 837 -23.50 -6.95 -1.16
CA GLY A 837 -23.81 -7.03 -2.59
C GLY A 837 -22.80 -6.31 -3.49
N TRP A 838 -21.69 -5.88 -2.95
CA TRP A 838 -20.58 -5.24 -3.67
C TRP A 838 -19.34 -6.12 -3.57
N VAL A 839 -18.76 -6.44 -4.71
CA VAL A 839 -17.67 -7.41 -4.78
C VAL A 839 -16.36 -6.78 -4.29
N ASP A 840 -15.76 -7.40 -3.28
CA ASP A 840 -14.48 -7.03 -2.68
C ASP A 840 -13.32 -7.79 -3.33
N LEU A 841 -12.08 -7.37 -3.03
CA LEU A 841 -10.87 -7.97 -3.56
C LEU A 841 -9.89 -8.35 -2.43
N VAL A 842 -9.33 -9.55 -2.48
CA VAL A 842 -8.12 -9.88 -1.73
C VAL A 842 -6.96 -10.04 -2.71
N VAL A 843 -5.86 -9.32 -2.46
CA VAL A 843 -4.67 -9.29 -3.30
C VAL A 843 -3.49 -9.87 -2.53
N GLY A 844 -2.88 -10.92 -3.06
CA GLY A 844 -1.69 -11.53 -2.49
C GLY A 844 -0.41 -10.91 -3.05
N ASN A 845 0.46 -10.43 -2.16
CA ASN A 845 1.74 -9.80 -2.48
C ASN A 845 2.92 -10.72 -2.20
N TYR A 846 3.90 -10.73 -3.10
CA TYR A 846 5.05 -11.63 -3.10
C TYR A 846 5.90 -11.57 -1.82
N ASP A 847 6.06 -10.39 -1.20
CA ASP A 847 6.95 -10.16 -0.06
C ASP A 847 6.30 -9.41 1.12
N ARG A 848 5.01 -9.07 1.03
CA ARG A 848 4.34 -8.21 2.02
C ARG A 848 3.16 -8.87 2.74
N GLY A 849 2.42 -9.75 2.07
CA GLY A 849 1.23 -10.40 2.61
C GLY A 849 -0.02 -10.17 1.78
N TYR A 850 -1.17 -10.19 2.44
CA TYR A 850 -2.46 -10.14 1.78
C TYR A 850 -3.17 -8.85 2.10
N HIS A 851 -3.63 -8.15 1.06
CA HIS A 851 -4.37 -6.91 1.20
C HIS A 851 -5.84 -7.13 0.84
N LEU A 852 -6.72 -6.77 1.79
CA LEU A 852 -8.17 -6.79 1.59
C LEU A 852 -8.64 -5.39 1.23
N PHE A 853 -9.32 -5.29 0.09
CA PHE A 853 -9.96 -4.08 -0.41
C PHE A 853 -11.46 -4.23 -0.33
N HIS A 854 -12.08 -3.50 0.59
CA HIS A 854 -13.52 -3.45 0.75
C HIS A 854 -14.14 -2.49 -0.28
N ASN A 855 -15.16 -2.95 -0.98
CA ASN A 855 -15.86 -2.18 -2.00
C ASN A 855 -16.94 -1.29 -1.37
N GLN A 856 -16.78 0.01 -1.42
CA GLN A 856 -17.73 1.01 -0.92
C GLN A 856 -18.41 1.78 -2.07
N ALA A 857 -18.43 1.24 -3.27
CA ALA A 857 -19.04 1.91 -4.43
C ALA A 857 -20.56 2.13 -4.25
N ALA A 858 -21.22 1.44 -3.32
CA ALA A 858 -22.57 1.72 -2.88
C ALA A 858 -22.80 3.18 -2.49
N GLU A 859 -21.81 3.80 -1.86
CA GLU A 859 -21.87 5.20 -1.45
C GLU A 859 -21.80 6.17 -2.64
N LEU A 860 -21.33 5.70 -3.80
CA LEU A 860 -21.07 6.50 -4.99
C LEU A 860 -22.17 6.40 -6.05
N SER A 861 -22.69 5.21 -6.33
CA SER A 861 -23.57 4.96 -7.46
C SER A 861 -25.02 4.73 -7.07
N GLY A 862 -25.30 4.02 -5.99
CA GLY A 862 -26.64 3.58 -5.61
C GLY A 862 -27.27 2.60 -6.60
N ASN A 863 -26.45 1.88 -7.38
CA ASN A 863 -26.88 0.85 -8.31
C ASN A 863 -27.43 -0.37 -7.58
N ASN A 864 -28.43 -1.03 -8.19
CA ASN A 864 -29.01 -2.26 -7.69
C ASN A 864 -28.15 -3.48 -8.06
N TRP A 865 -28.29 -4.56 -7.31
CA TRP A 865 -27.56 -5.80 -7.51
C TRP A 865 -28.41 -7.04 -7.30
N LEU A 866 -27.90 -8.22 -7.71
CA LEU A 866 -28.48 -9.54 -7.46
C LEU A 866 -27.33 -10.54 -7.25
N ALA A 867 -27.31 -11.23 -6.10
CA ALA A 867 -26.35 -12.30 -5.85
C ALA A 867 -27.06 -13.66 -5.89
N LEU A 868 -26.43 -14.64 -6.54
CA LEU A 868 -27.02 -15.98 -6.74
C LEU A 868 -26.01 -17.06 -6.32
N LYS A 869 -26.34 -17.82 -5.27
CA LYS A 869 -25.67 -19.07 -4.91
C LYS A 869 -26.45 -20.24 -5.50
N LEU A 870 -25.77 -21.05 -6.33
CA LEU A 870 -26.36 -22.24 -6.89
C LEU A 870 -25.96 -23.45 -6.06
N VAL A 871 -26.89 -24.40 -5.92
CA VAL A 871 -26.66 -25.64 -5.20
C VAL A 871 -27.14 -26.80 -6.06
N GLY A 872 -26.19 -27.60 -6.51
CA GLY A 872 -26.45 -28.78 -7.30
C GLY A 872 -26.98 -29.95 -6.49
N GLY A 873 -27.21 -31.06 -7.17
CA GLY A 873 -27.65 -32.29 -6.57
C GLY A 873 -28.10 -33.32 -7.63
N GLY A 874 -28.13 -34.60 -7.27
CA GLY A 874 -28.40 -35.65 -8.24
C GLY A 874 -27.31 -35.79 -9.30
N PRO A 875 -27.57 -35.50 -10.58
CA PRO A 875 -26.56 -35.56 -11.65
C PRO A 875 -25.69 -34.29 -11.73
N VAL A 876 -25.95 -33.26 -10.95
CA VAL A 876 -25.24 -32.01 -10.94
C VAL A 876 -24.37 -31.95 -9.68
N ASN A 877 -23.09 -31.68 -9.80
CA ASN A 877 -22.17 -31.54 -8.67
C ASN A 877 -22.69 -30.50 -7.65
N ARG A 878 -22.38 -30.69 -6.38
CA ARG A 878 -22.94 -29.90 -5.28
C ARG A 878 -22.65 -28.42 -5.38
N ASP A 879 -21.47 -28.06 -5.84
CA ASP A 879 -21.01 -26.69 -6.05
C ASP A 879 -21.61 -26.01 -7.29
N ALA A 880 -22.38 -26.79 -8.08
CA ALA A 880 -23.01 -26.36 -9.33
C ALA A 880 -22.04 -25.82 -10.38
N VAL A 881 -20.75 -26.18 -10.30
CA VAL A 881 -19.73 -25.76 -11.28
C VAL A 881 -20.13 -26.27 -12.67
N GLY A 882 -19.97 -25.39 -13.67
CA GLY A 882 -20.43 -25.61 -15.04
C GLY A 882 -21.85 -25.13 -15.34
N THR A 883 -22.57 -24.62 -14.31
CA THR A 883 -23.92 -24.06 -14.49
C THR A 883 -23.83 -22.64 -15.06
N ARG A 884 -24.60 -22.36 -16.12
CA ARG A 884 -24.74 -21.03 -16.70
C ARG A 884 -25.95 -20.30 -16.19
N VAL A 885 -25.81 -19.02 -15.84
CA VAL A 885 -26.91 -18.16 -15.41
C VAL A 885 -27.03 -16.97 -16.33
N THR A 886 -28.24 -16.76 -16.87
CA THR A 886 -28.55 -15.59 -17.67
C THR A 886 -29.56 -14.73 -16.92
N VAL A 887 -29.20 -13.47 -16.68
CA VAL A 887 -30.09 -12.46 -16.06
C VAL A 887 -30.52 -11.46 -17.11
N THR A 888 -31.83 -11.32 -17.30
CA THR A 888 -32.39 -10.21 -18.11
C THR A 888 -32.91 -9.15 -17.16
N ALA A 889 -32.37 -7.95 -17.25
CA ALA A 889 -32.79 -6.79 -16.49
C ALA A 889 -34.04 -6.10 -17.10
N SER A 890 -34.72 -5.26 -16.33
CA SER A 890 -35.97 -4.60 -16.75
C SER A 890 -35.79 -3.56 -17.87
N ASP A 891 -34.57 -3.09 -18.11
CA ASP A 891 -34.17 -2.24 -19.23
C ASP A 891 -33.90 -3.04 -20.53
N GLY A 892 -33.86 -4.36 -20.43
CA GLY A 892 -33.62 -5.27 -21.54
C GLY A 892 -32.17 -5.73 -21.68
N ARG A 893 -31.25 -5.29 -20.82
CA ARG A 893 -29.89 -5.81 -20.76
C ARG A 893 -29.91 -7.27 -20.38
N VAL A 894 -29.03 -8.04 -20.99
CA VAL A 894 -28.82 -9.45 -20.72
C VAL A 894 -27.38 -9.63 -20.25
N GLN A 895 -27.19 -10.32 -19.15
CA GLN A 895 -25.89 -10.67 -18.59
C GLN A 895 -25.82 -12.18 -18.44
N MET A 896 -24.67 -12.75 -18.70
CA MET A 896 -24.38 -14.17 -18.56
C MET A 896 -23.16 -14.36 -17.66
N GLN A 897 -23.25 -15.32 -16.75
CA GLN A 897 -22.10 -15.77 -15.95
C GLN A 897 -22.17 -17.29 -15.77
N ASP A 898 -21.01 -17.95 -15.73
CA ASP A 898 -20.90 -19.37 -15.44
C ASP A 898 -20.35 -19.59 -14.03
N VAL A 899 -20.89 -20.57 -13.29
CA VAL A 899 -20.27 -21.00 -12.02
C VAL A 899 -18.98 -21.75 -12.34
N HIS A 900 -17.87 -21.24 -11.85
CA HIS A 900 -16.54 -21.82 -12.09
C HIS A 900 -15.71 -21.83 -10.81
N ASN A 901 -14.71 -22.70 -10.77
CA ASN A 901 -13.80 -22.83 -9.65
C ASN A 901 -12.35 -22.84 -10.15
N GLY A 902 -11.53 -21.87 -9.68
CA GLY A 902 -10.15 -21.70 -10.08
C GLY A 902 -9.99 -20.91 -11.39
N SER A 903 -9.67 -19.62 -11.32
CA SER A 903 -9.51 -18.75 -12.51
C SER A 903 -8.25 -17.90 -12.47
N SER A 904 -7.82 -17.42 -11.31
CA SER A 904 -6.61 -16.63 -11.18
C SER A 904 -5.42 -17.47 -10.71
N VAL A 905 -4.21 -16.93 -10.80
CA VAL A 905 -3.02 -17.64 -10.35
C VAL A 905 -3.09 -17.94 -8.85
N GLY A 906 -3.05 -19.21 -8.50
CA GLY A 906 -3.05 -19.68 -7.12
C GLY A 906 -4.33 -19.40 -6.33
N SER A 907 -5.42 -18.96 -6.95
CA SER A 907 -6.58 -18.39 -6.26
C SER A 907 -7.86 -19.21 -6.43
N GLY A 908 -8.70 -19.23 -5.38
CA GLY A 908 -10.07 -19.76 -5.40
C GLY A 908 -11.06 -18.61 -5.12
N GLU A 909 -11.88 -18.27 -6.13
CA GLU A 909 -12.91 -17.26 -6.02
C GLU A 909 -14.17 -17.80 -5.33
N SER A 910 -15.07 -16.91 -4.90
CA SER A 910 -16.39 -17.28 -4.41
C SER A 910 -17.23 -17.90 -5.53
N LEU A 911 -17.99 -18.96 -5.21
CA LEU A 911 -18.94 -19.58 -6.14
C LEU A 911 -20.27 -18.81 -6.27
N THR A 912 -20.42 -17.69 -5.55
CA THR A 912 -21.59 -16.82 -5.66
C THR A 912 -21.44 -15.91 -6.88
N LEU A 913 -22.44 -15.92 -7.76
CA LEU A 913 -22.49 -15.05 -8.94
C LEU A 913 -23.12 -13.71 -8.56
N ASN A 914 -22.44 -12.61 -8.88
CA ASN A 914 -22.88 -11.26 -8.59
C ASN A 914 -23.20 -10.51 -9.90
N PHE A 915 -24.46 -10.03 -10.01
CA PHE A 915 -24.96 -9.30 -11.16
C PHE A 915 -25.29 -7.87 -10.77
N GLY A 916 -24.58 -6.90 -11.31
CA GLY A 916 -24.96 -5.50 -11.22
C GLY A 916 -26.15 -5.21 -12.13
N LEU A 917 -27.05 -4.36 -11.69
CA LEU A 917 -28.31 -4.08 -12.38
C LEU A 917 -28.46 -2.60 -12.77
N GLY A 918 -27.54 -1.73 -12.33
CA GLY A 918 -27.72 -0.28 -12.46
C GLY A 918 -29.00 0.17 -11.76
N GLU A 919 -29.77 1.03 -12.38
CA GLU A 919 -31.11 1.45 -11.89
C GLU A 919 -32.21 0.40 -12.15
N SER A 920 -31.89 -0.73 -12.80
CA SER A 920 -32.84 -1.74 -13.23
C SER A 920 -33.14 -2.78 -12.15
N ARG A 921 -34.02 -3.72 -12.46
CA ARG A 921 -34.40 -4.88 -11.60
C ARG A 921 -34.30 -6.15 -12.42
N PRO A 922 -34.06 -7.33 -11.79
CA PRO A 922 -34.10 -8.59 -12.52
C PRO A 922 -35.51 -8.83 -13.01
N GLN A 923 -35.69 -9.04 -14.32
CA GLN A 923 -36.94 -9.42 -14.94
C GLN A 923 -37.07 -10.94 -15.03
N THR A 924 -35.99 -11.60 -15.48
CA THR A 924 -35.90 -13.04 -15.65
C THR A 924 -34.49 -13.49 -15.24
N VAL A 925 -34.44 -14.59 -14.49
CA VAL A 925 -33.22 -15.34 -14.20
C VAL A 925 -33.42 -16.76 -14.78
N THR A 926 -32.55 -17.12 -15.73
CA THR A 926 -32.55 -18.45 -16.34
C THR A 926 -31.27 -19.16 -15.90
N VAL A 927 -31.42 -20.38 -15.42
CA VAL A 927 -30.34 -21.26 -14.98
C VAL A 927 -30.28 -22.46 -15.88
N ASP A 928 -29.20 -22.62 -16.60
CA ASP A 928 -28.90 -23.76 -17.46
C ASP A 928 -27.91 -24.68 -16.74
N TRP A 929 -28.41 -25.81 -16.25
CA TRP A 929 -27.62 -26.77 -15.49
C TRP A 929 -26.79 -27.67 -16.41
N PRO A 930 -25.62 -28.21 -15.96
CA PRO A 930 -24.73 -29.02 -16.78
C PRO A 930 -25.38 -30.25 -17.42
N ASP A 931 -26.42 -30.82 -16.78
CA ASP A 931 -27.19 -31.98 -17.32
C ASP A 931 -28.18 -31.58 -18.43
N GLY A 932 -28.17 -30.32 -18.87
CA GLY A 932 -29.12 -29.77 -19.87
C GLY A 932 -30.47 -29.37 -19.29
N THR A 933 -30.70 -29.48 -17.99
CA THR A 933 -31.95 -29.03 -17.34
C THR A 933 -31.95 -27.51 -17.24
N GLN A 934 -33.08 -26.87 -17.54
CA GLN A 934 -33.26 -25.42 -17.43
C GLN A 934 -34.33 -25.07 -16.39
N GLN A 935 -34.01 -24.06 -15.53
CA GLN A 935 -34.95 -23.47 -14.59
C GLN A 935 -35.05 -21.97 -14.85
N THR A 936 -36.27 -21.40 -14.78
CA THR A 936 -36.47 -19.95 -14.98
C THR A 936 -37.27 -19.36 -13.85
N PHE A 937 -36.76 -18.26 -13.30
CA PHE A 937 -37.37 -17.50 -12.21
C PHE A 937 -37.72 -16.09 -12.69
N PHE A 938 -38.86 -15.57 -12.20
CA PHE A 938 -39.34 -14.26 -12.62
C PHE A 938 -39.49 -13.34 -11.44
N ARG A 939 -39.12 -12.06 -11.64
CA ARG A 939 -39.36 -10.97 -10.69
C ARG A 939 -38.74 -11.21 -9.32
N LEU A 940 -37.51 -11.68 -9.27
CA LEU A 940 -36.73 -11.61 -8.05
C LEU A 940 -36.53 -10.14 -7.65
N SER A 941 -36.36 -9.86 -6.37
CA SER A 941 -36.08 -8.49 -5.91
C SER A 941 -34.60 -8.16 -6.13
N SER A 942 -34.32 -6.93 -6.51
CA SER A 942 -32.95 -6.40 -6.44
C SER A 942 -32.50 -6.21 -4.99
N ASP A 943 -31.23 -5.98 -4.80
CA ASP A 943 -30.51 -5.73 -3.55
C ASP A 943 -30.70 -6.89 -2.58
N ARG A 944 -30.50 -8.08 -3.12
CA ARG A 944 -30.71 -9.32 -2.39
C ARG A 944 -29.96 -10.50 -2.96
N ALA A 945 -29.44 -11.34 -2.07
CA ALA A 945 -28.90 -12.65 -2.37
C ALA A 945 -29.96 -13.74 -2.31
N TYR A 946 -29.87 -14.73 -3.23
CA TYR A 946 -30.74 -15.88 -3.31
C TYR A 946 -29.93 -17.15 -3.45
N GLU A 947 -30.43 -18.22 -2.87
CA GLU A 947 -30.01 -19.59 -3.17
C GLU A 947 -31.02 -20.25 -4.13
N ILE A 948 -30.50 -20.86 -5.21
CA ILE A 948 -31.27 -21.63 -6.19
C ILE A 948 -30.76 -23.07 -6.14
N THR A 949 -31.66 -23.99 -5.87
CA THR A 949 -31.32 -25.41 -5.78
C THR A 949 -31.73 -26.13 -7.07
N TYR A 950 -30.92 -27.06 -7.54
CA TYR A 950 -31.20 -27.91 -8.70
C TYR A 950 -32.55 -28.62 -8.54
N ASN A 951 -33.42 -28.53 -9.56
CA ASN A 951 -34.80 -29.05 -9.54
C ASN A 951 -35.62 -28.59 -8.32
N GLY A 952 -35.15 -27.61 -7.57
CA GLY A 952 -35.78 -27.01 -6.40
C GLY A 952 -36.34 -25.63 -6.64
N GLY A 953 -36.51 -24.88 -5.59
CA GLY A 953 -36.97 -23.50 -5.60
C GLY A 953 -35.84 -22.46 -5.44
N VAL A 954 -36.24 -21.20 -5.44
CA VAL A 954 -35.40 -20.06 -5.07
C VAL A 954 -35.80 -19.61 -3.68
N ARG A 955 -34.79 -19.37 -2.83
CA ARG A 955 -34.99 -18.82 -1.50
C ARG A 955 -34.05 -17.66 -1.24
N PRO A 956 -34.50 -16.55 -0.60
CA PRO A 956 -33.59 -15.51 -0.20
C PRO A 956 -32.65 -16.03 0.89
N THR A 957 -31.36 -15.68 0.78
CA THR A 957 -30.40 -15.89 1.84
C THR A 957 -30.41 -14.71 2.80
N SER A 958 -30.12 -14.93 4.08
CA SER A 958 -29.95 -13.90 5.08
C SER A 958 -28.58 -14.07 5.74
N PRO A 959 -27.72 -13.05 5.78
CA PRO A 959 -26.46 -13.14 6.49
C PRO A 959 -26.69 -13.51 7.97
N GLY A 960 -25.89 -14.42 8.51
CA GLY A 960 -25.95 -14.82 9.93
C GLY A 960 -27.15 -15.70 10.33
N GLY A 961 -28.00 -16.14 9.40
CA GLY A 961 -29.12 -17.02 9.66
C GLY A 961 -28.84 -18.53 9.64
N GLY A 962 -27.62 -18.90 9.32
CA GLY A 962 -27.23 -20.24 8.84
C GLY A 962 -27.43 -21.38 9.86
N PHE A 963 -27.05 -21.22 11.10
CA PHE A 963 -27.00 -22.39 12.01
C PHE A 963 -28.39 -22.85 12.50
N MET A 964 -29.24 -21.93 12.87
CA MET A 964 -30.61 -22.32 13.32
C MET A 964 -31.57 -22.65 12.16
N GLN A 965 -31.43 -21.94 11.03
CA GLN A 965 -32.27 -22.19 9.86
C GLN A 965 -31.85 -23.46 9.16
N ASN A 966 -30.60 -23.77 9.01
CA ASN A 966 -30.07 -25.04 8.48
C ASN A 966 -30.49 -26.24 9.33
N ILE A 967 -30.57 -26.08 10.66
CA ILE A 967 -31.14 -27.14 11.54
C ILE A 967 -32.64 -27.34 11.31
N LEU A 968 -33.40 -26.29 11.12
CA LEU A 968 -34.84 -26.36 10.88
C LEU A 968 -35.14 -26.97 9.49
N ASP A 969 -34.40 -26.58 8.48
CA ASP A 969 -34.51 -27.10 7.11
C ASP A 969 -34.09 -28.59 7.01
N ARG A 970 -33.06 -29.01 7.75
CA ARG A 970 -32.68 -30.44 7.89
C ARG A 970 -33.66 -31.26 8.68
N LEU A 971 -34.47 -30.65 9.53
CA LEU A 971 -35.53 -31.32 10.29
C LEU A 971 -36.89 -31.32 9.59
N GLY A 972 -37.00 -30.71 8.39
CA GLY A 972 -38.21 -30.70 7.58
C GLY A 972 -39.32 -29.83 8.12
N PHE A 973 -39.03 -28.70 8.81
CA PHE A 973 -39.98 -27.73 9.33
C PHE A 973 -39.97 -26.44 8.54
#